data_b65d033ade3ad946da50b7978c5def6b
#
_entry.id   b65d033ade3ad946da50b7978c5def6b
#
_cell.length_a   1.000
_cell.length_b   1.000
_cell.length_c   1.000
_cell.angle_alpha   90.00
_cell.angle_beta   90.00
_cell.angle_gamma   90.00
#
_symmetry.space_group_name_H-M   'P 1'
#
loop_
_entity.id
_entity.type
_entity.pdbx_description
1 polymer ?
#
loop_
_entity_poly.entity_id
_entity_poly.type
_entity_poly.pdbx_seq_one_letter_code
_entity_poly.pdbx_strand_id
1 'polypeptide(L)'
;MPHTPSPPLPHLQPEHLDPLRQAGLLARAQWRWIALGAVLLQGAILYLGAQLLLRSAPVGRALHERAVAELATRLPAARLEGPVGIDAVFRLVLGPIRIDPPEDSTPLLVVDRVTVRPRFWRLLTGHLEPGVLTLQGVHIQVDRQGARFADLARALRPNQPRTTSSAAERHATAPPVVAFTGLEVSLDRSSSGRPPMVWGPLAGRIQLDRQGERTHVSITTEGPGPARGTIEAIWGGGAGALRIWLDGLGAEALPASLRGGLPFEIRTGVVDLTFEARNLEAFSQGEGQLSLATHNLALFAARLAPEPVGPLSLHAAGRVHWDAATRTVELADATVALDEAGRVALKVALLVTGLRDPHFKLAFRANAVDWVALGAALPPTLAPPRGAPGLRGFLAGTLTIAGPLHQSTEWQLDGEIDPSHLVPAPAPSEPDLARPFVYEAPLPRGGTRRVTIGPENLAFVPLGELPSHLVRAVLESEDGGFYGHKGFDLIEVQEALSNGGRLRGASTLTQQLAKNLFLSRDRTLSRKAQEALATLALEAAVGKRRILEIYLNLAEWGDGVNGIGEAAQHWFGKDARALSPKEAVMLATVIPNPVRYEMYLRRGALTPAWEARVQDLLQKLHTTGVLDDEGFRAAEAERLRFNPSQVTKRALPEEELKDEIPVSPGE
;
A
#
# COMPACT_ATOMS: atom_id res chain seq x y z
N MET A 1 -44.67 -75.83 11.95
CA MET A 1 -43.62 -76.75 12.43
C MET A 1 -42.44 -75.90 12.87
N PRO A 2 -42.08 -76.00 14.13
CA PRO A 2 -41.04 -75.11 14.68
C PRO A 2 -39.63 -75.72 14.50
N HIS A 3 -38.68 -74.94 14.07
CA HIS A 3 -37.26 -75.31 14.01
C HIS A 3 -36.66 -75.36 15.41
N THR A 4 -36.13 -76.50 15.77
CA THR A 4 -35.36 -76.77 16.97
C THR A 4 -33.95 -76.06 16.89
N PRO A 5 -33.49 -75.48 17.95
CA PRO A 5 -32.12 -74.92 17.98
C PRO A 5 -31.06 -76.00 18.22
N SER A 6 -29.94 -75.90 17.48
CA SER A 6 -28.75 -76.75 17.65
C SER A 6 -28.09 -76.54 19.00
N PRO A 7 -27.48 -77.59 19.59
CA PRO A 7 -26.84 -77.51 20.90
C PRO A 7 -25.54 -76.64 20.84
N PRO A 8 -25.14 -76.00 21.96
CA PRO A 8 -23.94 -75.22 22.01
C PRO A 8 -22.68 -76.13 22.02
N LEU A 9 -21.68 -75.68 21.29
CA LEU A 9 -20.34 -76.31 21.26
C LEU A 9 -19.71 -76.31 22.67
N PRO A 10 -18.99 -77.37 23.06
CA PRO A 10 -18.40 -77.49 24.37
C PRO A 10 -17.27 -76.41 24.51
N HIS A 11 -17.34 -75.71 25.62
CA HIS A 11 -16.23 -74.87 26.08
C HIS A 11 -14.99 -75.71 26.29
N LEU A 12 -13.95 -75.52 25.47
CA LEU A 12 -12.63 -76.01 25.71
C LEU A 12 -12.07 -75.27 26.96
N GLN A 13 -11.99 -75.93 28.06
CA GLN A 13 -11.27 -75.49 29.23
C GLN A 13 -9.79 -75.36 28.84
N PRO A 14 -9.08 -74.32 29.29
CA PRO A 14 -7.63 -74.21 29.06
C PRO A 14 -6.94 -75.40 29.77
N GLU A 15 -6.46 -76.36 28.98
CA GLU A 15 -5.61 -77.41 29.46
C GLU A 15 -4.43 -76.78 30.21
N HIS A 16 -4.15 -77.29 31.42
CA HIS A 16 -3.00 -76.98 32.22
C HIS A 16 -1.73 -77.25 31.41
N LEU A 17 -1.17 -76.22 30.77
CA LEU A 17 0.17 -76.32 30.18
C LEU A 17 1.14 -76.68 31.26
N ASP A 18 1.81 -77.84 31.10
CA ASP A 18 2.87 -78.36 31.96
C ASP A 18 3.81 -77.23 32.42
N PRO A 19 4.02 -77.02 33.73
CA PRO A 19 4.87 -75.94 34.26
C PRO A 19 6.29 -75.94 33.66
N LEU A 20 6.80 -77.09 33.22
CA LEU A 20 8.09 -77.22 32.55
C LEU A 20 8.06 -76.58 31.10
N ARG A 21 6.94 -76.68 30.43
CA ARG A 21 6.76 -76.01 29.13
C ARG A 21 6.60 -74.48 29.26
N GLN A 22 5.93 -74.00 30.31
CA GLN A 22 5.81 -72.57 30.61
C GLN A 22 7.16 -71.99 31.04
N ALA A 23 7.93 -72.72 31.89
CA ALA A 23 9.30 -72.31 32.26
C ALA A 23 10.24 -72.27 31.06
N GLY A 24 10.10 -73.21 30.10
CA GLY A 24 10.88 -73.19 28.86
C GLY A 24 10.55 -72.05 27.90
N LEU A 25 9.27 -71.65 27.83
CA LEU A 25 8.84 -70.48 27.02
C LEU A 25 9.28 -69.14 27.65
N LEU A 26 9.18 -69.01 28.95
CA LEU A 26 9.67 -67.84 29.69
C LEU A 26 11.19 -67.73 29.62
N ALA A 27 11.94 -68.83 29.78
CA ALA A 27 13.37 -68.83 29.59
C ALA A 27 13.78 -68.40 28.14
N ARG A 28 13.10 -68.93 27.12
CA ARG A 28 13.33 -68.52 25.70
C ARG A 28 13.00 -67.06 25.46
N ALA A 29 11.96 -66.53 26.09
CA ALA A 29 11.65 -65.09 26.00
C ALA A 29 12.71 -64.25 26.69
N GLN A 30 13.16 -64.66 27.88
CA GLN A 30 14.26 -63.97 28.61
C GLN A 30 15.57 -63.97 27.82
N TRP A 31 15.95 -65.08 27.22
CA TRP A 31 17.15 -65.16 26.38
C TRP A 31 17.05 -64.27 25.14
N ARG A 32 15.88 -64.09 24.53
CA ARG A 32 15.67 -63.16 23.45
C ARG A 32 15.90 -61.71 23.87
N TRP A 33 15.40 -61.35 25.06
CA TRP A 33 15.63 -59.99 25.59
C TRP A 33 17.10 -59.79 26.01
N ILE A 34 17.78 -60.78 26.58
CA ILE A 34 19.19 -60.74 26.88
C ILE A 34 20.02 -60.63 25.59
N ALA A 35 19.70 -61.42 24.58
CA ALA A 35 20.38 -61.35 23.29
C ALA A 35 20.16 -60.00 22.59
N LEU A 36 18.91 -59.49 22.63
CA LEU A 36 18.62 -58.15 22.12
C LEU A 36 19.39 -57.07 22.89
N GLY A 37 19.45 -57.17 24.22
CA GLY A 37 20.21 -56.24 25.07
C GLY A 37 21.70 -56.30 24.77
N ALA A 38 22.26 -57.49 24.56
CA ALA A 38 23.68 -57.65 24.18
C ALA A 38 23.99 -57.06 22.80
N VAL A 39 23.10 -57.25 21.82
CA VAL A 39 23.23 -56.63 20.46
C VAL A 39 23.13 -55.12 20.53
N LEU A 40 22.20 -54.58 21.33
CA LEU A 40 22.07 -53.15 21.55
C LEU A 40 23.30 -52.57 22.28
N LEU A 41 23.80 -53.25 23.31
CA LEU A 41 25.01 -52.84 24.01
C LEU A 41 26.23 -52.85 23.10
N GLN A 42 26.39 -53.91 22.29
CA GLN A 42 27.49 -54.02 21.33
C GLN A 42 27.38 -52.91 20.26
N GLY A 43 26.15 -52.65 19.77
CA GLY A 43 25.88 -51.52 18.89
C GLY A 43 26.23 -50.17 19.51
N ALA A 44 25.88 -49.96 20.79
CA ALA A 44 26.23 -48.75 21.53
C ALA A 44 27.76 -48.59 21.74
N ILE A 45 28.48 -49.68 22.05
CA ILE A 45 29.94 -49.64 22.17
C ILE A 45 30.62 -49.31 20.84
N LEU A 46 30.19 -49.95 19.76
CA LEU A 46 30.68 -49.66 18.41
C LEU A 46 30.38 -48.21 18.00
N TYR A 47 29.17 -47.75 18.30
CA TYR A 47 28.77 -46.36 18.04
C TYR A 47 29.67 -45.38 18.82
N LEU A 48 29.84 -45.57 20.13
CA LEU A 48 30.69 -44.73 20.98
C LEU A 48 32.17 -44.78 20.55
N GLY A 49 32.68 -45.97 20.21
CA GLY A 49 34.03 -46.12 19.67
C GLY A 49 34.24 -45.38 18.36
N ALA A 50 33.27 -45.49 17.43
CA ALA A 50 33.28 -44.74 16.17
C ALA A 50 33.22 -43.22 16.41
N GLN A 51 32.38 -42.76 17.34
CA GLN A 51 32.29 -41.35 17.71
C GLN A 51 33.61 -40.82 18.32
N LEU A 52 34.25 -41.57 19.19
CA LEU A 52 35.54 -41.20 19.79
C LEU A 52 36.64 -41.10 18.70
N LEU A 53 36.70 -42.07 17.81
CA LEU A 53 37.65 -42.08 16.70
C LEU A 53 37.45 -40.90 15.77
N LEU A 54 36.19 -40.66 15.32
CA LEU A 54 35.85 -39.61 14.36
C LEU A 54 35.99 -38.20 14.95
N ARG A 55 35.90 -38.05 16.26
CA ARG A 55 36.13 -36.78 16.96
C ARG A 55 37.58 -36.58 17.44
N SER A 56 38.45 -37.52 17.14
CA SER A 56 39.86 -37.37 17.48
C SER A 56 40.53 -36.24 16.68
N ALA A 57 41.51 -35.57 17.30
CA ALA A 57 42.19 -34.43 16.68
C ALA A 57 42.88 -34.75 15.33
N PRO A 58 43.46 -35.96 15.10
CA PRO A 58 44.03 -36.31 13.80
C PRO A 58 42.96 -36.39 12.69
N VAL A 59 41.81 -37.03 12.99
CA VAL A 59 40.72 -37.16 12.03
C VAL A 59 40.11 -35.80 11.74
N GLY A 60 39.92 -34.95 12.75
CA GLY A 60 39.44 -33.59 12.57
C GLY A 60 40.31 -32.75 11.64
N ARG A 61 41.65 -32.84 11.80
CA ARG A 61 42.59 -32.15 10.91
C ARG A 61 42.54 -32.68 9.48
N ALA A 62 42.55 -33.99 9.29
CA ALA A 62 42.46 -34.60 7.97
C ALA A 62 41.14 -34.25 7.24
N LEU A 63 40.03 -34.22 7.98
CA LEU A 63 38.73 -33.77 7.46
C LEU A 63 38.74 -32.29 7.08
N HIS A 64 39.37 -31.44 7.88
CA HIS A 64 39.49 -30.02 7.61
C HIS A 64 40.32 -29.76 6.35
N GLU A 65 41.51 -30.35 6.24
CA GLU A 65 42.39 -30.23 5.07
C GLU A 65 41.66 -30.67 3.77
N ARG A 66 40.95 -31.80 3.86
CA ARG A 66 40.18 -32.31 2.72
C ARG A 66 38.97 -31.46 2.39
N ALA A 67 38.28 -30.92 3.36
CA ALA A 67 37.16 -30.00 3.15
C ALA A 67 37.63 -28.69 2.52
N VAL A 68 38.72 -28.11 2.97
CA VAL A 68 39.35 -26.92 2.38
C VAL A 68 39.77 -27.17 0.93
N ALA A 69 40.42 -28.29 0.66
CA ALA A 69 40.87 -28.65 -0.68
C ALA A 69 39.68 -28.84 -1.65
N GLU A 70 38.63 -29.55 -1.20
CA GLU A 70 37.42 -29.78 -2.00
C GLU A 70 36.65 -28.48 -2.25
N LEU A 71 36.55 -27.62 -1.22
CA LEU A 71 35.91 -26.31 -1.33
C LEU A 71 36.66 -25.41 -2.31
N ALA A 72 38.01 -25.37 -2.21
CA ALA A 72 38.84 -24.58 -3.11
C ALA A 72 38.74 -25.06 -4.57
N THR A 73 38.54 -26.37 -4.77
CA THR A 73 38.39 -26.94 -6.14
C THR A 73 37.02 -26.61 -6.73
N ARG A 74 35.96 -26.70 -5.94
CA ARG A 74 34.57 -26.53 -6.41
C ARG A 74 34.09 -25.08 -6.36
N LEU A 75 34.45 -24.33 -5.32
CA LEU A 75 34.07 -22.95 -5.07
C LEU A 75 35.29 -22.14 -4.65
N PRO A 76 36.15 -21.72 -5.60
CA PRO A 76 37.43 -21.07 -5.30
C PRO A 76 37.30 -19.77 -4.49
N ALA A 77 36.17 -19.10 -4.59
CA ALA A 77 35.88 -17.85 -3.84
C ALA A 77 35.45 -18.09 -2.38
N ALA A 78 35.16 -19.36 -2.00
CA ALA A 78 34.68 -19.67 -0.67
C ALA A 78 35.86 -20.00 0.28
N ARG A 79 35.83 -19.43 1.49
CA ARG A 79 36.82 -19.69 2.55
C ARG A 79 36.12 -20.34 3.73
N LEU A 80 36.74 -21.39 4.25
CA LEU A 80 36.31 -22.07 5.48
C LEU A 80 37.12 -21.52 6.66
N GLU A 81 36.46 -20.83 7.58
CA GLU A 81 37.14 -20.17 8.72
C GLU A 81 37.06 -20.99 10.02
N GLY A 82 36.21 -21.99 10.07
CA GLY A 82 35.92 -22.74 11.27
C GLY A 82 36.39 -24.21 11.25
N PRO A 83 36.22 -24.92 12.39
CA PRO A 83 36.56 -26.32 12.49
C PRO A 83 35.64 -27.21 11.66
N VAL A 84 36.18 -28.35 11.23
CA VAL A 84 35.42 -29.43 10.60
C VAL A 84 35.36 -30.60 11.58
N GLY A 85 34.16 -31.15 11.74
CA GLY A 85 33.95 -32.27 12.64
C GLY A 85 32.78 -33.15 12.24
N ILE A 86 32.54 -34.20 12.99
CA ILE A 86 31.41 -35.11 12.83
C ILE A 86 30.54 -35.06 14.08
N ASP A 87 29.25 -34.88 13.91
CA ASP A 87 28.31 -34.83 15.04
C ASP A 87 27.88 -36.23 15.51
N ALA A 88 27.02 -36.27 16.55
CA ALA A 88 26.54 -37.50 17.16
C ALA A 88 25.79 -38.43 16.21
N VAL A 89 25.25 -37.93 15.12
CA VAL A 89 24.48 -38.70 14.11
C VAL A 89 25.23 -38.86 12.77
N PHE A 90 26.57 -38.81 12.85
CA PHE A 90 27.50 -38.99 11.69
C PHE A 90 27.29 -38.01 10.55
N ARG A 91 26.87 -36.78 10.85
CA ARG A 91 26.84 -35.70 9.88
C ARG A 91 28.16 -34.93 9.92
N LEU A 92 28.67 -34.58 8.76
CA LEU A 92 29.83 -33.70 8.65
C LEU A 92 29.36 -32.26 8.95
N VAL A 93 29.99 -31.62 9.92
CA VAL A 93 29.71 -30.24 10.33
C VAL A 93 30.93 -29.40 9.99
N LEU A 94 30.69 -28.35 9.21
CA LEU A 94 31.70 -27.35 8.88
C LEU A 94 31.35 -26.05 9.61
N GLY A 95 32.39 -25.35 10.10
CA GLY A 95 32.25 -24.01 10.67
C GLY A 95 31.95 -22.94 9.65
N PRO A 96 32.09 -21.66 9.99
CA PRO A 96 31.70 -20.57 9.09
C PRO A 96 32.36 -20.69 7.72
N ILE A 97 31.53 -20.53 6.69
CA ILE A 97 31.97 -20.41 5.30
C ILE A 97 31.68 -18.98 4.85
N ARG A 98 32.68 -18.35 4.25
CA ARG A 98 32.63 -16.97 3.81
C ARG A 98 32.97 -16.85 2.34
N ILE A 99 32.25 -15.99 1.62
CA ILE A 99 32.56 -15.58 0.26
C ILE A 99 32.73 -14.07 0.25
N ASP A 100 33.93 -13.62 -0.08
CA ASP A 100 34.29 -12.21 -0.16
C ASP A 100 34.25 -11.71 -1.61
N PRO A 101 33.91 -10.44 -1.84
CA PRO A 101 34.04 -9.80 -3.14
C PRO A 101 35.53 -9.55 -3.48
N PRO A 102 35.88 -9.35 -4.76
CA PRO A 102 37.26 -9.12 -5.16
C PRO A 102 37.89 -7.84 -4.60
N GLU A 103 37.12 -6.79 -4.33
CA GLU A 103 37.60 -5.44 -4.06
C GLU A 103 37.04 -4.81 -2.76
N ASP A 104 36.18 -5.50 -2.00
CA ASP A 104 35.51 -4.92 -0.82
C ASP A 104 35.75 -5.77 0.43
N SER A 105 35.72 -5.13 1.61
CA SER A 105 35.95 -5.76 2.89
C SER A 105 34.72 -6.48 3.49
N THR A 106 33.53 -6.18 2.98
CA THR A 106 32.30 -6.80 3.48
C THR A 106 31.92 -8.05 2.70
N PRO A 107 31.65 -9.20 3.37
CA PRO A 107 31.39 -10.45 2.69
C PRO A 107 30.09 -10.40 1.86
N LEU A 108 30.08 -11.09 0.73
CA LEU A 108 28.88 -11.31 -0.10
C LEU A 108 27.92 -12.31 0.53
N LEU A 109 28.51 -13.36 1.13
CA LEU A 109 27.79 -14.46 1.76
C LEU A 109 28.57 -14.94 2.98
N VAL A 110 27.86 -15.12 4.08
CA VAL A 110 28.35 -15.82 5.27
C VAL A 110 27.36 -16.92 5.62
N VAL A 111 27.86 -18.12 5.90
CA VAL A 111 27.08 -19.23 6.42
C VAL A 111 27.74 -19.69 7.72
N ASP A 112 27.05 -19.53 8.84
CA ASP A 112 27.61 -19.81 10.16
C ASP A 112 27.93 -21.29 10.35
N ARG A 113 27.07 -22.16 9.82
CA ARG A 113 27.27 -23.61 9.95
C ARG A 113 26.69 -24.34 8.73
N VAL A 114 27.47 -25.26 8.19
CA VAL A 114 27.05 -26.19 7.16
C VAL A 114 27.05 -27.61 7.69
N THR A 115 25.92 -28.30 7.57
CA THR A 115 25.82 -29.71 7.97
C THR A 115 25.52 -30.54 6.73
N VAL A 116 26.38 -31.52 6.46
CA VAL A 116 26.24 -32.42 5.30
C VAL A 116 25.85 -33.81 5.83
N ARG A 117 24.68 -34.28 5.37
CA ARG A 117 24.26 -35.67 5.63
C ARG A 117 24.68 -36.53 4.44
N PRO A 118 25.67 -37.45 4.62
CA PRO A 118 26.09 -38.35 3.53
C PRO A 118 24.99 -39.37 3.22
N ARG A 119 24.98 -39.88 2.00
CA ARG A 119 24.16 -41.03 1.64
C ARG A 119 24.79 -42.29 2.17
N PHE A 120 24.20 -42.91 3.19
CA PHE A 120 24.76 -44.02 3.94
C PHE A 120 25.23 -45.19 3.08
N TRP A 121 24.45 -45.61 2.08
CA TRP A 121 24.81 -46.75 1.20
C TRP A 121 26.03 -46.47 0.29
N ARG A 122 26.25 -45.21 -0.09
CA ARG A 122 27.42 -44.79 -0.89
C ARG A 122 28.66 -44.66 -0.02
N LEU A 123 28.48 -44.32 1.23
CA LEU A 123 29.58 -44.26 2.22
C LEU A 123 30.20 -45.67 2.40
N LEU A 124 29.40 -46.74 2.38
CA LEU A 124 29.85 -48.12 2.50
C LEU A 124 30.67 -48.56 1.26
N THR A 125 30.51 -47.89 0.12
CA THR A 125 31.29 -48.15 -1.12
C THR A 125 32.47 -47.18 -1.29
N GLY A 126 32.81 -46.41 -0.22
CA GLY A 126 33.93 -45.47 -0.25
C GLY A 126 33.65 -44.12 -0.95
N HIS A 127 32.41 -43.88 -1.37
CA HIS A 127 32.03 -42.63 -2.06
C HIS A 127 31.29 -41.69 -1.12
N LEU A 128 31.84 -40.48 -0.95
CA LEU A 128 31.25 -39.42 -0.13
C LEU A 128 30.26 -38.57 -0.97
N GLU A 129 29.02 -39.07 -1.10
CA GLU A 129 27.98 -38.33 -1.80
C GLU A 129 27.09 -37.56 -0.78
N PRO A 130 26.96 -36.23 -0.91
CA PRO A 130 26.07 -35.45 -0.06
C PRO A 130 24.61 -35.79 -0.41
N GLY A 131 23.82 -36.14 0.61
CA GLY A 131 22.38 -36.37 0.47
C GLY A 131 21.58 -35.11 0.75
N VAL A 132 21.75 -34.54 1.94
CA VAL A 132 21.11 -33.30 2.36
C VAL A 132 22.17 -32.36 2.90
N LEU A 133 22.14 -31.13 2.43
CA LEU A 133 22.95 -30.02 2.90
C LEU A 133 22.06 -29.14 3.76
N THR A 134 22.44 -28.87 5.00
CA THR A 134 21.72 -27.93 5.86
C THR A 134 22.61 -26.73 6.15
N LEU A 135 22.16 -25.55 5.80
CA LEU A 135 22.82 -24.27 6.04
C LEU A 135 22.12 -23.58 7.22
N GLN A 136 22.88 -23.09 8.19
CA GLN A 136 22.37 -22.38 9.35
C GLN A 136 23.03 -21.01 9.47
N GLY A 137 22.25 -19.97 9.73
CA GLY A 137 22.73 -18.59 9.79
C GLY A 137 23.32 -18.14 8.45
N VAL A 138 22.46 -18.01 7.44
CA VAL A 138 22.88 -17.62 6.09
C VAL A 138 22.67 -16.12 5.94
N HIS A 139 23.75 -15.36 5.75
CA HIS A 139 23.69 -13.90 5.59
C HIS A 139 24.16 -13.54 4.17
N ILE A 140 23.27 -12.93 3.39
CA ILE A 140 23.55 -12.47 2.03
C ILE A 140 23.49 -10.95 2.00
N GLN A 141 24.55 -10.34 1.44
CA GLN A 141 24.56 -8.89 1.23
C GLN A 141 24.42 -8.56 -0.25
N VAL A 142 23.42 -7.73 -0.56
CA VAL A 142 23.15 -7.23 -1.92
C VAL A 142 23.16 -5.69 -1.92
N ASP A 143 23.45 -5.13 -3.09
CA ASP A 143 23.41 -3.69 -3.34
C ASP A 143 22.22 -3.32 -4.26
N ARG A 144 21.88 -2.05 -4.31
CA ARG A 144 20.81 -1.54 -5.17
C ARG A 144 21.06 -1.71 -6.67
N GLN A 145 22.32 -1.80 -7.06
CA GLN A 145 22.73 -1.90 -8.46
C GLN A 145 22.76 -3.35 -8.95
N GLY A 146 22.65 -4.32 -8.03
CA GLY A 146 22.75 -5.75 -8.31
C GLY A 146 24.17 -6.22 -8.59
N ALA A 147 25.18 -5.38 -8.45
CA ALA A 147 26.57 -5.74 -8.70
C ALA A 147 27.02 -6.84 -7.74
N ARG A 148 26.74 -6.71 -6.44
CA ARG A 148 27.05 -7.71 -5.43
C ARG A 148 26.33 -9.05 -5.68
N PHE A 149 25.09 -9.00 -6.19
CA PHE A 149 24.38 -10.21 -6.56
C PHE A 149 25.02 -10.89 -7.78
N ALA A 150 25.47 -10.12 -8.77
CA ALA A 150 26.19 -10.64 -9.92
C ALA A 150 27.54 -11.25 -9.51
N ASP A 151 28.25 -10.63 -8.57
CA ASP A 151 29.50 -11.14 -8.02
C ASP A 151 29.28 -12.44 -7.23
N LEU A 152 28.24 -12.49 -6.38
CA LEU A 152 27.85 -13.70 -5.68
C LEU A 152 27.50 -14.83 -6.67
N ALA A 153 26.70 -14.53 -7.68
CA ALA A 153 26.33 -15.50 -8.71
C ALA A 153 27.55 -16.01 -9.49
N ARG A 154 28.57 -15.14 -9.70
CA ARG A 154 29.84 -15.51 -10.34
C ARG A 154 30.69 -16.38 -9.39
N ALA A 155 30.77 -16.00 -8.12
CA ALA A 155 31.51 -16.72 -7.09
C ALA A 155 30.95 -18.13 -6.81
N LEU A 156 29.62 -18.29 -6.92
CA LEU A 156 28.92 -19.57 -6.75
C LEU A 156 28.95 -20.46 -8.01
N ARG A 157 29.49 -20.01 -9.15
CA ARG A 157 29.66 -20.88 -10.33
C ARG A 157 30.69 -21.95 -10.06
N PRO A 158 30.34 -23.25 -10.17
CA PRO A 158 31.30 -24.31 -9.95
C PRO A 158 32.38 -24.25 -11.00
N ASN A 159 33.61 -24.35 -10.56
CA ASN A 159 34.74 -24.56 -11.47
C ASN A 159 34.60 -25.96 -12.09
N GLN A 160 34.12 -26.06 -13.32
CA GLN A 160 34.03 -27.35 -14.00
C GLN A 160 35.44 -27.77 -14.43
N PRO A 161 36.01 -28.84 -13.87
CA PRO A 161 37.21 -29.41 -14.45
C PRO A 161 36.84 -29.92 -15.88
N ARG A 162 37.56 -29.47 -16.90
CA ARG A 162 37.50 -30.04 -18.25
C ARG A 162 38.04 -31.46 -18.23
N THR A 163 37.38 -32.38 -17.54
CA THR A 163 37.66 -33.79 -17.67
C THR A 163 36.70 -34.37 -18.70
N THR A 164 37.26 -34.92 -19.78
CA THR A 164 36.62 -35.80 -20.74
C THR A 164 36.22 -37.12 -20.08
N SER A 165 35.25 -37.09 -19.15
CA SER A 165 34.65 -38.31 -18.65
C SER A 165 33.52 -38.73 -19.58
N SER A 166 33.55 -40.03 -19.92
CA SER A 166 32.63 -40.67 -20.88
C SER A 166 31.16 -40.44 -20.51
N ALA A 167 30.31 -40.43 -21.52
CA ALA A 167 28.85 -40.23 -21.39
C ALA A 167 28.17 -41.23 -20.42
N ALA A 168 28.85 -42.36 -20.12
CA ALA A 168 28.33 -43.40 -19.22
C ALA A 168 28.37 -43.03 -17.71
N GLU A 169 29.29 -42.13 -17.26
CA GLU A 169 29.39 -41.72 -15.86
C GLU A 169 28.45 -40.54 -15.49
N ARG A 170 27.76 -39.96 -16.47
CA ARG A 170 26.79 -38.87 -16.25
C ARG A 170 25.42 -39.34 -15.77
N HIS A 171 25.23 -40.65 -15.55
CA HIS A 171 23.99 -41.19 -15.03
C HIS A 171 23.91 -41.02 -13.49
N ALA A 172 23.21 -39.98 -13.12
CA ALA A 172 22.31 -39.91 -11.97
C ALA A 172 22.89 -39.97 -10.57
N THR A 173 23.58 -38.92 -10.18
CA THR A 173 23.48 -38.50 -8.79
C THR A 173 22.41 -37.41 -8.71
N ALA A 174 21.26 -37.70 -8.09
CA ALA A 174 20.27 -36.68 -7.81
C ALA A 174 20.93 -35.55 -6.99
N PRO A 175 20.79 -34.28 -7.40
CA PRO A 175 21.44 -33.18 -6.68
C PRO A 175 21.03 -33.15 -5.20
N PRO A 176 21.90 -32.68 -4.30
CA PRO A 176 21.57 -32.60 -2.88
C PRO A 176 20.43 -31.62 -2.66
N VAL A 177 19.53 -31.98 -1.73
CA VAL A 177 18.56 -31.03 -1.20
C VAL A 177 19.31 -30.09 -0.25
N VAL A 178 19.18 -28.78 -0.47
CA VAL A 178 19.76 -27.76 0.42
C VAL A 178 18.65 -27.21 1.30
N ALA A 179 18.68 -27.53 2.59
CA ALA A 179 17.83 -26.91 3.59
C ALA A 179 18.55 -25.71 4.22
N PHE A 180 17.84 -24.66 4.53
CA PHE A 180 18.42 -23.51 5.20
C PHE A 180 17.54 -23.02 6.36
N THR A 181 18.17 -22.47 7.37
CA THR A 181 17.53 -21.83 8.53
C THR A 181 18.28 -20.55 8.88
N GLY A 182 17.55 -19.51 9.29
CA GLY A 182 18.16 -18.23 9.62
C GLY A 182 18.76 -17.53 8.39
N LEU A 183 18.10 -17.62 7.23
CA LEU A 183 18.50 -16.86 6.04
C LEU A 183 18.11 -15.40 6.22
N GLU A 184 19.09 -14.52 6.15
CA GLU A 184 18.92 -13.07 6.13
C GLU A 184 19.53 -12.49 4.86
N VAL A 185 18.75 -11.66 4.18
CA VAL A 185 19.19 -10.91 3.00
C VAL A 185 19.23 -9.43 3.35
N SER A 186 20.41 -8.82 3.34
CA SER A 186 20.63 -7.43 3.65
C SER A 186 20.90 -6.62 2.37
N LEU A 187 20.02 -5.64 2.10
CA LEU A 187 20.18 -4.69 1.01
C LEU A 187 20.88 -3.43 1.53
N ASP A 188 22.07 -3.17 1.02
CA ASP A 188 22.81 -1.95 1.32
C ASP A 188 22.10 -0.71 0.76
N ARG A 189 21.87 0.27 1.62
CA ARG A 189 21.23 1.56 1.32
C ARG A 189 22.09 2.75 1.72
N SER A 190 23.36 2.53 2.01
CA SER A 190 24.31 3.56 2.49
C SER A 190 24.42 4.75 1.56
N SER A 191 24.31 4.53 0.23
CA SER A 191 24.30 5.61 -0.78
C SER A 191 23.12 6.61 -0.61
N SER A 192 22.08 6.26 0.15
CA SER A 192 20.94 7.11 0.45
C SER A 192 20.90 7.61 1.89
N GLY A 193 21.96 7.38 2.69
CA GLY A 193 22.02 7.72 4.11
C GLY A 193 21.04 6.97 5.00
N ARG A 194 20.45 5.87 4.49
CA ARG A 194 19.47 5.05 5.21
C ARG A 194 20.11 3.75 5.72
N PRO A 195 19.63 3.17 6.83
CA PRO A 195 20.11 1.88 7.32
C PRO A 195 19.83 0.78 6.29
N PRO A 196 20.62 -0.32 6.31
CA PRO A 196 20.39 -1.46 5.43
C PRO A 196 19.00 -2.06 5.66
N MET A 197 18.41 -2.57 4.60
CA MET A 197 17.12 -3.25 4.66
C MET A 197 17.38 -4.76 4.78
N VAL A 198 16.92 -5.37 5.87
CA VAL A 198 17.15 -6.77 6.16
C VAL A 198 15.84 -7.56 6.06
N TRP A 199 15.85 -8.63 5.24
CA TRP A 199 14.79 -9.63 5.16
C TRP A 199 15.25 -10.91 5.84
N GLY A 200 14.43 -11.44 6.71
CA GLY A 200 14.69 -12.65 7.46
C GLY A 200 14.46 -12.48 8.97
N PRO A 201 14.75 -13.51 9.77
CA PRO A 201 15.28 -14.80 9.35
C PRO A 201 14.25 -15.68 8.64
N LEU A 202 14.63 -16.31 7.53
CA LEU A 202 13.81 -17.22 6.76
C LEU A 202 14.35 -18.66 6.91
N ALA A 203 13.47 -19.65 6.86
CA ALA A 203 13.83 -21.06 6.74
C ALA A 203 13.20 -21.67 5.50
N GLY A 204 13.84 -22.65 4.88
CA GLY A 204 13.29 -23.27 3.70
C GLY A 204 14.17 -24.36 3.10
N ARG A 205 13.81 -24.79 1.90
CA ARG A 205 14.53 -25.81 1.15
C ARG A 205 14.72 -25.36 -0.31
N ILE A 206 15.89 -25.62 -0.84
CA ILE A 206 16.20 -25.50 -2.25
C ILE A 206 16.37 -26.91 -2.77
N GLN A 207 15.50 -27.30 -3.68
CA GLN A 207 15.61 -28.57 -4.37
C GLN A 207 15.99 -28.29 -5.83
N LEU A 208 17.16 -28.80 -6.22
CA LEU A 208 17.63 -28.74 -7.59
C LEU A 208 17.27 -30.07 -8.24
N ASP A 209 16.37 -30.03 -9.22
CA ASP A 209 16.04 -31.19 -10.03
C ASP A 209 16.53 -30.93 -11.47
N ARG A 210 17.36 -31.84 -11.97
CA ARG A 210 17.84 -31.79 -13.32
C ARG A 210 17.15 -32.88 -14.14
N GLN A 211 16.06 -32.54 -14.78
CA GLN A 211 15.41 -33.38 -15.77
C GLN A 211 15.91 -32.98 -17.17
N GLY A 212 16.90 -33.70 -17.67
CA GLY A 212 17.52 -33.42 -18.98
C GLY A 212 18.23 -32.04 -18.98
N GLU A 213 17.83 -31.13 -19.89
CA GLU A 213 18.38 -29.78 -20.00
C GLU A 213 17.71 -28.74 -19.06
N ARG A 214 16.69 -29.12 -18.30
CA ARG A 214 15.95 -28.21 -17.43
C ARG A 214 16.48 -28.26 -16.01
N THR A 215 16.59 -27.10 -15.40
CA THR A 215 16.89 -26.95 -13.97
C THR A 215 15.65 -26.43 -13.26
N HIS A 216 15.21 -27.13 -12.22
CA HIS A 216 14.10 -26.74 -11.36
C HIS A 216 14.65 -26.37 -9.98
N VAL A 217 14.31 -25.19 -9.49
CA VAL A 217 14.60 -24.74 -8.13
C VAL A 217 13.28 -24.48 -7.44
N SER A 218 13.08 -25.13 -6.31
CA SER A 218 11.95 -24.89 -5.42
C SER A 218 12.48 -24.42 -4.08
N ILE A 219 12.06 -23.23 -3.65
CA ILE A 219 12.35 -22.64 -2.36
C ILE A 219 11.03 -22.55 -1.62
N THR A 220 10.89 -23.30 -0.54
CA THR A 220 9.73 -23.22 0.34
C THR A 220 10.19 -22.59 1.64
N THR A 221 9.56 -21.48 2.03
CA THR A 221 9.86 -20.76 3.27
C THR A 221 8.80 -21.12 4.31
N GLU A 222 9.26 -21.43 5.51
CA GLU A 222 8.40 -21.60 6.68
C GLU A 222 8.73 -20.44 7.62
N GLY A 223 7.82 -19.44 7.66
CA GLY A 223 7.95 -18.28 8.55
C GLY A 223 7.46 -18.59 9.98
N PRO A 224 7.72 -17.73 10.95
CA PRO A 224 7.06 -17.79 12.25
C PRO A 224 5.58 -17.43 12.06
N GLY A 225 4.70 -18.42 12.18
CA GLY A 225 3.26 -18.24 12.01
C GLY A 225 2.66 -19.05 10.85
N PRO A 226 1.42 -18.82 10.48
CA PRO A 226 0.72 -19.55 9.41
C PRO A 226 1.21 -19.23 8.00
N ALA A 227 2.01 -18.17 7.84
CA ALA A 227 2.49 -17.73 6.54
C ALA A 227 3.39 -18.78 5.86
N ARG A 228 3.02 -19.15 4.65
CA ARG A 228 3.79 -20.07 3.80
C ARG A 228 4.17 -19.35 2.52
N GLY A 229 5.44 -19.49 2.12
CA GLY A 229 5.92 -18.96 0.85
C GLY A 229 6.57 -20.06 0.02
N THR A 230 6.29 -20.08 -1.26
CA THR A 230 6.94 -20.97 -2.22
C THR A 230 7.36 -20.18 -3.44
N ILE A 231 8.61 -20.34 -3.84
CA ILE A 231 9.16 -19.79 -5.08
C ILE A 231 9.64 -20.97 -5.91
N GLU A 232 9.10 -21.14 -7.10
CA GLU A 232 9.54 -22.12 -8.07
C GLU A 232 10.08 -21.43 -9.31
N ALA A 233 11.28 -21.80 -9.70
CA ALA A 233 11.90 -21.33 -10.93
C ALA A 233 12.38 -22.52 -11.77
N ILE A 234 12.00 -22.54 -13.04
CA ILE A 234 12.39 -23.54 -14.00
C ILE A 234 13.08 -22.83 -15.15
N TRP A 235 14.25 -23.31 -15.57
CA TRP A 235 14.94 -22.76 -16.75
C TRP A 235 15.69 -23.84 -17.51
N GLY A 236 15.95 -23.59 -18.80
CA GLY A 236 16.60 -24.51 -19.73
C GLY A 236 15.60 -25.14 -20.71
N GLY A 237 16.11 -25.74 -21.79
CA GLY A 237 15.28 -26.39 -22.81
C GLY A 237 14.36 -25.45 -23.60
N GLY A 238 14.71 -24.15 -23.71
CA GLY A 238 14.01 -23.18 -24.57
C GLY A 238 12.92 -22.35 -23.91
N ALA A 239 12.41 -22.72 -22.73
CA ALA A 239 11.42 -21.91 -22.04
C ALA A 239 11.58 -21.99 -20.51
N GLY A 240 11.61 -20.84 -19.84
CA GLY A 240 11.63 -20.72 -18.39
C GLY A 240 10.22 -20.51 -17.80
N ALA A 241 10.11 -20.73 -16.50
CA ALA A 241 8.92 -20.38 -15.73
C ALA A 241 9.33 -19.89 -14.35
N LEU A 242 8.56 -18.95 -13.81
CA LEU A 242 8.70 -18.44 -12.44
C LEU A 242 7.30 -18.45 -11.78
N ARG A 243 7.23 -19.00 -10.59
CA ARG A 243 6.02 -18.99 -9.77
C ARG A 243 6.36 -18.56 -8.37
N ILE A 244 5.58 -17.69 -7.81
CA ILE A 244 5.70 -17.21 -6.44
C ILE A 244 4.32 -17.30 -5.80
N TRP A 245 4.23 -17.98 -4.67
CA TRP A 245 3.05 -18.00 -3.81
C TRP A 245 3.44 -17.53 -2.41
N LEU A 246 2.69 -16.61 -1.90
CA LEU A 246 2.71 -16.21 -0.49
C LEU A 246 1.29 -16.36 0.01
N ASP A 247 1.09 -17.16 1.01
CA ASP A 247 -0.21 -17.47 1.59
C ASP A 247 -0.19 -17.12 3.08
N GLY A 248 -1.18 -16.39 3.53
CA GLY A 248 -1.34 -16.04 4.92
C GLY A 248 -0.25 -15.09 5.48
N LEU A 249 0.35 -14.22 4.65
CA LEU A 249 1.36 -13.27 5.12
C LEU A 249 0.73 -12.20 6.01
N GLY A 250 0.80 -12.38 7.33
CA GLY A 250 0.33 -11.41 8.32
C GLY A 250 1.22 -10.18 8.43
N ALA A 251 0.67 -9.09 8.92
CA ALA A 251 1.39 -7.83 9.13
C ALA A 251 2.61 -7.99 10.04
N GLU A 252 2.53 -8.89 11.02
CA GLU A 252 3.60 -9.22 11.97
C GLU A 252 4.74 -10.00 11.31
N ALA A 253 4.48 -10.76 10.26
CA ALA A 253 5.48 -11.52 9.53
C ALA A 253 6.31 -10.67 8.57
N LEU A 254 5.87 -9.43 8.28
CA LEU A 254 6.65 -8.49 7.49
C LEU A 254 7.90 -8.06 8.25
N PRO A 255 9.09 -8.10 7.62
CA PRO A 255 10.32 -7.62 8.24
C PRO A 255 10.19 -6.19 8.75
N ALA A 256 10.77 -5.90 9.92
CA ALA A 256 10.73 -4.55 10.51
C ALA A 256 11.28 -3.47 9.57
N SER A 257 12.27 -3.82 8.74
CA SER A 257 12.86 -2.96 7.72
C SER A 257 11.90 -2.61 6.57
N LEU A 258 11.00 -3.54 6.19
CA LEU A 258 9.94 -3.28 5.23
C LEU A 258 8.86 -2.42 5.87
N ARG A 259 8.42 -2.75 7.07
CA ARG A 259 7.42 -1.96 7.81
C ARG A 259 7.87 -0.51 8.02
N GLY A 260 9.12 -0.30 8.41
CA GLY A 260 9.69 1.05 8.59
C GLY A 260 9.99 1.82 7.30
N GLY A 261 9.97 1.15 6.13
CA GLY A 261 10.19 1.79 4.82
C GLY A 261 8.91 2.21 4.09
N LEU A 262 7.74 1.77 4.57
CA LEU A 262 6.45 2.15 4.00
C LEU A 262 6.04 3.55 4.50
N PRO A 263 5.30 4.33 3.71
CA PRO A 263 4.75 5.62 4.13
C PRO A 263 3.56 5.47 5.09
N PHE A 264 3.19 4.25 5.46
CA PHE A 264 2.12 3.88 6.37
C PHE A 264 2.51 2.64 7.19
N GLU A 265 1.89 2.47 8.34
CA GLU A 265 2.01 1.27 9.17
C GLU A 265 0.88 0.29 8.84
N ILE A 266 1.22 -0.98 8.66
CA ILE A 266 0.23 -2.05 8.58
C ILE A 266 -0.06 -2.51 10.01
N ARG A 267 -1.27 -2.27 10.50
CA ARG A 267 -1.68 -2.60 11.88
C ARG A 267 -2.17 -4.03 12.02
N THR A 268 -3.01 -4.45 11.09
CA THR A 268 -3.56 -5.80 11.01
C THR A 268 -3.75 -6.20 9.55
N GLY A 269 -4.00 -7.47 9.31
CA GLY A 269 -4.36 -7.98 8.01
C GLY A 269 -3.44 -9.09 7.53
N VAL A 270 -3.95 -9.81 6.55
CA VAL A 270 -3.27 -10.92 5.88
C VAL A 270 -3.21 -10.61 4.40
N VAL A 271 -2.12 -10.96 3.77
CA VAL A 271 -1.88 -10.77 2.33
C VAL A 271 -1.56 -12.11 1.71
N ASP A 272 -2.30 -12.46 0.67
CA ASP A 272 -2.02 -13.57 -0.22
C ASP A 272 -1.56 -13.02 -1.57
N LEU A 273 -0.49 -13.57 -2.11
CA LEU A 273 0.07 -13.15 -3.39
C LEU A 273 0.42 -14.37 -4.24
N THR A 274 -0.03 -14.35 -5.47
CA THR A 274 0.36 -15.32 -6.49
C THR A 274 0.93 -14.58 -7.69
N PHE A 275 2.10 -14.98 -8.13
CA PHE A 275 2.69 -14.53 -9.38
C PHE A 275 3.12 -15.73 -10.21
N GLU A 276 2.67 -15.80 -11.45
CA GLU A 276 3.04 -16.84 -12.39
C GLU A 276 3.50 -16.24 -13.71
N ALA A 277 4.73 -16.59 -14.12
CA ALA A 277 5.25 -16.29 -15.43
C ALA A 277 5.68 -17.58 -16.13
N ARG A 278 5.38 -17.69 -17.41
CA ARG A 278 5.68 -18.86 -18.25
C ARG A 278 6.34 -18.42 -19.54
N ASN A 279 7.00 -19.37 -20.23
CA ASN A 279 7.65 -19.15 -21.51
C ASN A 279 8.71 -18.02 -21.48
N LEU A 280 9.44 -17.94 -20.37
CA LEU A 280 10.51 -16.97 -20.20
C LEU A 280 11.72 -17.42 -21.02
N GLU A 281 12.08 -16.67 -22.05
CA GLU A 281 13.33 -16.88 -22.79
C GLU A 281 14.55 -16.49 -21.94
N ALA A 282 14.38 -15.40 -21.17
CA ALA A 282 15.32 -14.96 -20.15
C ALA A 282 14.55 -14.28 -19.01
N PHE A 283 15.09 -14.29 -17.78
CA PHE A 283 14.48 -13.57 -16.67
C PHE A 283 14.56 -12.03 -16.81
N SER A 284 15.30 -11.54 -17.80
CA SER A 284 15.42 -10.12 -18.10
C SER A 284 14.18 -9.52 -18.75
N GLN A 285 13.35 -10.34 -19.38
CA GLN A 285 12.08 -9.92 -19.98
C GLN A 285 11.04 -11.02 -19.86
N GLY A 286 9.78 -10.64 -19.78
CA GLY A 286 8.71 -11.62 -19.70
C GLY A 286 7.34 -11.03 -19.43
N GLU A 287 6.40 -11.95 -19.36
CA GLU A 287 5.01 -11.69 -18.99
C GLU A 287 4.60 -12.67 -17.90
N GLY A 288 3.85 -12.17 -16.91
CA GLY A 288 3.31 -12.99 -15.84
C GLY A 288 1.92 -12.53 -15.40
N GLN A 289 1.23 -13.38 -14.70
CA GLN A 289 -0.04 -13.08 -14.04
C GLN A 289 0.21 -12.82 -12.56
N LEU A 290 -0.29 -11.69 -12.07
CA LEU A 290 -0.25 -11.29 -10.67
C LEU A 290 -1.66 -11.38 -10.10
N SER A 291 -1.79 -12.01 -8.95
CA SER A 291 -2.99 -11.96 -8.12
C SER A 291 -2.59 -11.62 -6.69
N LEU A 292 -3.29 -10.68 -6.10
CA LEU A 292 -3.10 -10.20 -4.73
C LEU A 292 -4.47 -10.19 -4.05
N ALA A 293 -4.57 -10.81 -2.90
CA ALA A 293 -5.73 -10.68 -2.03
C ALA A 293 -5.29 -10.15 -0.66
N THR A 294 -6.10 -9.31 -0.06
CA THR A 294 -5.89 -8.86 1.32
C THR A 294 -7.14 -9.11 2.13
N HIS A 295 -6.96 -9.52 3.37
CA HIS A 295 -8.05 -9.82 4.30
C HIS A 295 -7.88 -9.01 5.59
N ASN A 296 -8.91 -8.26 5.97
CA ASN A 296 -8.92 -7.43 7.19
C ASN A 296 -7.71 -6.49 7.33
N LEU A 297 -7.25 -5.93 6.21
CA LEU A 297 -6.10 -5.02 6.20
C LEU A 297 -6.47 -3.70 6.88
N ALA A 298 -5.70 -3.27 7.86
CA ALA A 298 -5.82 -1.96 8.48
C ALA A 298 -4.48 -1.21 8.37
N LEU A 299 -4.56 0.00 7.79
CA LEU A 299 -3.42 0.86 7.52
C LEU A 299 -3.48 2.11 8.39
N PHE A 300 -2.35 2.53 8.93
CA PHE A 300 -2.26 3.76 9.69
C PHE A 300 -1.15 4.68 9.17
N ALA A 301 -1.50 5.91 8.94
CA ALA A 301 -0.58 7.04 8.80
C ALA A 301 -1.30 8.32 9.23
N ALA A 302 -0.64 9.19 9.97
CA ALA A 302 -1.25 10.42 10.47
C ALA A 302 -1.77 11.36 9.35
N ARG A 303 -1.13 11.30 8.16
CA ARG A 303 -1.62 12.02 6.96
C ARG A 303 -2.81 11.32 6.29
N LEU A 304 -2.96 10.00 6.50
CA LEU A 304 -4.03 9.23 5.91
C LEU A 304 -5.33 9.45 6.69
N ALA A 305 -5.30 9.17 7.98
CA ALA A 305 -6.45 9.34 8.89
C ALA A 305 -5.96 9.46 10.34
N PRO A 306 -6.76 10.05 11.26
CA PRO A 306 -6.45 10.10 12.69
C PRO A 306 -6.51 8.71 13.35
N GLU A 307 -7.26 7.78 12.76
CA GLU A 307 -7.41 6.39 13.18
C GLU A 307 -7.00 5.43 12.07
N PRO A 308 -6.69 4.14 12.36
CA PRO A 308 -6.40 3.16 11.33
C PRO A 308 -7.54 3.03 10.31
N VAL A 309 -7.20 3.07 9.03
CA VAL A 309 -8.15 2.86 7.93
C VAL A 309 -8.30 1.37 7.68
N GLY A 310 -9.44 0.83 7.99
CA GLY A 310 -9.77 -0.59 7.82
C GLY A 310 -11.07 -0.98 8.57
N PRO A 311 -11.46 -2.26 8.49
CA PRO A 311 -10.83 -3.32 7.70
C PRO A 311 -11.02 -3.12 6.19
N LEU A 312 -9.99 -3.46 5.42
CA LEU A 312 -10.01 -3.45 3.96
C LEU A 312 -9.78 -4.87 3.44
N SER A 313 -10.64 -5.32 2.53
CA SER A 313 -10.43 -6.55 1.76
C SER A 313 -10.37 -6.17 0.30
N LEU A 314 -9.23 -6.47 -0.34
CA LEU A 314 -8.96 -6.11 -1.72
C LEU A 314 -8.61 -7.36 -2.50
N HIS A 315 -9.11 -7.46 -3.72
CA HIS A 315 -8.68 -8.46 -4.69
C HIS A 315 -8.14 -7.73 -5.92
N ALA A 316 -6.88 -7.95 -6.23
CA ALA A 316 -6.24 -7.37 -7.41
C ALA A 316 -5.69 -8.49 -8.28
N ALA A 317 -6.03 -8.48 -9.57
CA ALA A 317 -5.47 -9.42 -10.53
C ALA A 317 -5.18 -8.70 -11.84
N GLY A 318 -4.04 -9.03 -12.46
CA GLY A 318 -3.61 -8.39 -13.70
C GLY A 318 -2.42 -9.07 -14.35
N ARG A 319 -2.03 -8.61 -15.54
CA ARG A 319 -0.85 -9.07 -16.26
C ARG A 319 0.30 -8.10 -16.02
N VAL A 320 1.46 -8.64 -15.71
CA VAL A 320 2.69 -7.88 -15.54
C VAL A 320 3.62 -8.19 -16.69
N HIS A 321 4.05 -7.16 -17.41
CA HIS A 321 5.12 -7.23 -18.39
C HIS A 321 6.35 -6.53 -17.84
N TRP A 322 7.53 -7.10 -18.06
CA TRP A 322 8.78 -6.45 -17.69
C TRP A 322 9.84 -6.64 -18.75
N ASP A 323 10.66 -5.63 -18.91
CA ASP A 323 11.83 -5.64 -19.78
C ASP A 323 12.98 -4.85 -19.13
N ALA A 324 14.04 -5.56 -18.76
CA ALA A 324 15.20 -4.96 -18.14
C ALA A 324 16.06 -4.15 -19.13
N ALA A 325 16.00 -4.44 -20.44
CA ALA A 325 16.74 -3.68 -21.45
C ALA A 325 16.16 -2.28 -21.64
N THR A 326 14.84 -2.17 -21.73
CA THR A 326 14.12 -0.89 -21.78
C THR A 326 13.86 -0.31 -20.39
N ARG A 327 14.09 -1.09 -19.33
CA ARG A 327 13.82 -0.75 -17.93
C ARG A 327 12.37 -0.37 -17.70
N THR A 328 11.47 -1.18 -18.26
CA THR A 328 10.03 -0.99 -18.14
C THR A 328 9.40 -2.09 -17.30
N VAL A 329 8.39 -1.70 -16.52
CA VAL A 329 7.46 -2.61 -15.85
C VAL A 329 6.06 -2.08 -16.09
N GLU A 330 5.21 -2.94 -16.64
CA GLU A 330 3.83 -2.63 -16.95
C GLU A 330 2.90 -3.61 -16.23
N LEU A 331 1.93 -3.09 -15.52
CA LEU A 331 0.77 -3.83 -15.04
C LEU A 331 -0.39 -3.50 -15.97
N ALA A 332 -0.76 -4.46 -16.82
CA ALA A 332 -1.82 -4.28 -17.82
C ALA A 332 -3.10 -5.00 -17.39
N ASP A 333 -4.25 -4.40 -17.75
CA ASP A 333 -5.60 -4.98 -17.56
C ASP A 333 -5.88 -5.46 -16.12
N ALA A 334 -5.24 -4.83 -15.14
CA ALA A 334 -5.48 -5.21 -13.75
C ALA A 334 -6.91 -4.83 -13.34
N THR A 335 -7.53 -5.69 -12.56
CA THR A 335 -8.80 -5.42 -11.91
C THR A 335 -8.55 -5.38 -10.41
N VAL A 336 -8.96 -4.29 -9.77
CA VAL A 336 -8.93 -4.15 -8.32
C VAL A 336 -10.37 -4.11 -7.83
N ALA A 337 -10.78 -5.09 -7.04
CA ALA A 337 -12.11 -5.19 -6.47
C ALA A 337 -12.05 -5.01 -4.94
N LEU A 338 -13.01 -4.29 -4.40
CA LEU A 338 -13.21 -4.06 -2.95
C LEU A 338 -14.26 -5.01 -2.35
N ASP A 339 -14.96 -5.76 -3.18
CA ASP A 339 -15.94 -6.76 -2.76
C ASP A 339 -15.76 -8.06 -3.55
N GLU A 340 -16.10 -9.20 -2.92
CA GLU A 340 -15.97 -10.52 -3.55
C GLU A 340 -16.88 -10.69 -4.77
N ALA A 341 -18.00 -9.96 -4.80
CA ALA A 341 -18.95 -10.01 -5.93
C ALA A 341 -18.50 -9.17 -7.14
N GLY A 342 -17.42 -8.40 -7.02
CA GLY A 342 -16.89 -7.55 -8.10
C GLY A 342 -17.78 -6.37 -8.48
N ARG A 343 -18.77 -6.00 -7.65
CA ARG A 343 -19.65 -4.83 -7.87
C ARG A 343 -18.90 -3.51 -7.68
N VAL A 344 -17.81 -3.55 -6.92
CA VAL A 344 -16.89 -2.44 -6.68
C VAL A 344 -15.54 -2.82 -7.28
N ALA A 345 -15.45 -2.78 -8.59
CA ALA A 345 -14.24 -3.12 -9.31
C ALA A 345 -13.77 -1.96 -10.20
N LEU A 346 -12.47 -1.71 -10.18
CA LEU A 346 -11.78 -0.74 -11.01
C LEU A 346 -10.80 -1.46 -11.94
N LYS A 347 -10.74 -1.03 -13.19
CA LYS A 347 -9.63 -1.38 -14.07
C LYS A 347 -8.46 -0.46 -13.79
N VAL A 348 -7.28 -1.03 -13.64
CA VAL A 348 -6.04 -0.31 -13.32
C VAL A 348 -4.97 -0.72 -14.31
N ALA A 349 -4.26 0.25 -14.85
CA ALA A 349 -3.05 0.04 -15.62
C ALA A 349 -1.93 0.92 -15.06
N LEU A 350 -0.75 0.36 -14.88
CA LEU A 350 0.44 1.06 -14.40
C LEU A 350 1.61 0.77 -15.33
N LEU A 351 2.22 1.80 -15.86
CA LEU A 351 3.49 1.71 -16.59
C LEU A 351 4.55 2.49 -15.82
N VAL A 352 5.67 1.86 -15.54
CA VAL A 352 6.86 2.48 -14.95
C VAL A 352 8.02 2.33 -15.92
N THR A 353 8.69 3.42 -16.25
CA THR A 353 9.85 3.45 -17.16
C THR A 353 11.03 4.13 -16.46
N GLY A 354 12.25 3.63 -16.71
CA GLY A 354 13.47 4.21 -16.17
C GLY A 354 13.71 3.87 -14.68
N LEU A 355 14.79 3.12 -14.36
CA LEU A 355 15.11 2.76 -12.96
C LEU A 355 15.86 3.86 -12.18
N ARG A 356 16.55 4.78 -12.88
CA ARG A 356 17.32 5.86 -12.22
C ARG A 356 16.49 7.11 -12.02
N ASP A 357 15.67 7.43 -13.01
CA ASP A 357 14.71 8.53 -12.98
C ASP A 357 13.35 7.98 -13.45
N PRO A 358 12.61 7.33 -12.53
CA PRO A 358 11.41 6.61 -12.90
C PRO A 358 10.27 7.56 -13.24
N HIS A 359 9.71 7.38 -14.43
CA HIS A 359 8.46 7.97 -14.86
C HIS A 359 7.34 6.94 -14.75
N PHE A 360 6.17 7.37 -14.37
CA PHE A 360 5.01 6.50 -14.28
C PHE A 360 3.82 7.04 -15.06
N LYS A 361 2.97 6.12 -15.49
CA LYS A 361 1.63 6.41 -15.98
C LYS A 361 0.67 5.43 -15.30
N LEU A 362 -0.22 5.97 -14.49
CA LEU A 362 -1.22 5.21 -13.74
C LEU A 362 -2.60 5.60 -14.24
N ALA A 363 -3.33 4.63 -14.75
CA ALA A 363 -4.68 4.83 -15.29
C ALA A 363 -5.69 4.00 -14.49
N PHE A 364 -6.78 4.65 -14.12
CA PHE A 364 -7.94 4.03 -13.48
C PHE A 364 -9.15 4.15 -14.40
N ARG A 365 -9.97 3.11 -14.44
CA ARG A 365 -11.26 3.12 -15.15
C ARG A 365 -12.32 2.43 -14.30
N ALA A 366 -13.35 3.18 -13.97
CA ALA A 366 -14.59 2.70 -13.37
C ALA A 366 -15.63 2.60 -14.49
N ASN A 367 -16.06 1.40 -14.86
CA ASN A 367 -17.09 1.27 -15.91
C ASN A 367 -18.51 1.39 -15.33
N ALA A 368 -18.75 0.75 -14.18
CA ALA A 368 -20.03 0.79 -13.49
C ALA A 368 -19.82 0.32 -12.03
N VAL A 369 -19.35 1.21 -11.17
CA VAL A 369 -19.19 0.92 -9.74
C VAL A 369 -20.52 1.16 -9.04
N ASP A 370 -21.11 0.13 -8.45
CA ASP A 370 -22.35 0.23 -7.68
C ASP A 370 -22.13 1.11 -6.44
N TRP A 371 -22.89 2.20 -6.32
CA TRP A 371 -22.72 3.18 -5.25
C TRP A 371 -23.01 2.63 -3.85
N VAL A 372 -24.04 1.79 -3.73
CA VAL A 372 -24.43 1.21 -2.43
C VAL A 372 -23.41 0.18 -2.01
N ALA A 373 -22.95 -0.64 -2.95
CA ALA A 373 -21.89 -1.61 -2.70
C ALA A 373 -20.56 -0.90 -2.33
N LEU A 374 -20.23 0.22 -2.99
CA LEU A 374 -19.05 1.03 -2.66
C LEU A 374 -19.11 1.52 -1.21
N GLY A 375 -20.24 2.10 -0.79
CA GLY A 375 -20.41 2.57 0.57
C GLY A 375 -20.32 1.43 1.62
N ALA A 376 -20.76 0.23 1.27
CA ALA A 376 -20.68 -0.95 2.14
C ALA A 376 -19.28 -1.59 2.18
N ALA A 377 -18.51 -1.50 1.10
CA ALA A 377 -17.17 -2.06 0.99
C ALA A 377 -16.09 -1.17 1.62
N LEU A 378 -16.34 0.13 1.69
CA LEU A 378 -15.40 1.08 2.26
C LEU A 378 -15.45 1.08 3.80
N PRO A 379 -14.31 1.15 4.51
CA PRO A 379 -14.29 1.37 5.95
C PRO A 379 -14.93 2.72 6.30
N PRO A 380 -15.47 2.88 7.53
CA PRO A 380 -16.18 4.10 7.94
C PRO A 380 -15.38 5.40 7.75
N THR A 381 -14.06 5.33 7.85
CA THR A 381 -13.15 6.46 7.64
C THR A 381 -13.04 6.91 6.18
N LEU A 382 -13.46 6.09 5.22
CA LEU A 382 -13.46 6.39 3.78
C LEU A 382 -14.87 6.41 3.17
N ALA A 383 -15.87 5.84 3.85
CA ALA A 383 -17.26 5.79 3.38
C ALA A 383 -17.88 7.21 3.29
N PRO A 384 -18.96 7.40 2.51
CA PRO A 384 -19.69 8.66 2.48
C PRO A 384 -20.03 9.12 3.90
N PRO A 385 -19.83 10.41 4.22
CA PRO A 385 -20.05 10.91 5.58
C PRO A 385 -21.53 10.86 5.94
N ARG A 386 -21.82 10.75 7.24
CA ARG A 386 -23.19 10.77 7.76
C ARG A 386 -23.87 12.07 7.37
N GLY A 387 -25.13 12.00 6.98
CA GLY A 387 -25.93 13.15 6.56
C GLY A 387 -25.76 13.53 5.09
N ALA A 388 -24.77 13.00 4.37
CA ALA A 388 -24.70 13.17 2.92
C ALA A 388 -25.91 12.50 2.24
N PRO A 389 -26.41 13.06 1.12
CA PRO A 389 -27.54 12.50 0.40
C PRO A 389 -27.29 11.04 0.02
N GLY A 390 -28.26 10.16 0.33
CA GLY A 390 -28.23 8.77 -0.12
C GLY A 390 -28.42 8.68 -1.62
N LEU A 391 -27.59 7.88 -2.29
CA LEU A 391 -27.67 7.62 -3.72
C LEU A 391 -27.80 6.14 -4.01
N ARG A 392 -28.29 5.83 -5.21
CA ARG A 392 -28.28 4.49 -5.84
C ARG A 392 -27.87 4.63 -7.30
N GLY A 393 -27.46 3.53 -7.90
CA GLY A 393 -27.00 3.50 -9.29
C GLY A 393 -25.51 3.27 -9.38
N PHE A 394 -24.92 3.71 -10.47
CA PHE A 394 -23.54 3.39 -10.82
C PHE A 394 -22.72 4.66 -11.04
N LEU A 395 -21.47 4.61 -10.60
CA LEU A 395 -20.45 5.61 -10.90
C LEU A 395 -19.56 5.08 -12.03
N ALA A 396 -19.36 5.90 -13.05
CA ALA A 396 -18.39 5.65 -14.11
C ALA A 396 -17.34 6.76 -14.15
N GLY A 397 -16.18 6.48 -14.76
CA GLY A 397 -15.14 7.50 -14.94
C GLY A 397 -13.77 6.92 -15.29
N THR A 398 -12.89 7.82 -15.67
CA THR A 398 -11.49 7.53 -15.94
C THR A 398 -10.62 8.56 -15.24
N LEU A 399 -9.43 8.16 -14.83
CA LEU A 399 -8.42 9.04 -14.28
C LEU A 399 -7.05 8.53 -14.71
N THR A 400 -6.25 9.39 -15.30
CA THR A 400 -4.84 9.10 -15.64
C THR A 400 -3.95 10.10 -14.94
N ILE A 401 -2.90 9.60 -14.31
CA ILE A 401 -1.86 10.40 -13.67
C ILE A 401 -0.52 9.95 -14.26
N ALA A 402 0.26 10.87 -14.79
CA ALA A 402 1.54 10.54 -15.41
C ALA A 402 2.60 11.60 -15.07
N GLY A 403 3.86 11.18 -14.95
CA GLY A 403 4.98 12.08 -14.71
C GLY A 403 6.16 11.41 -14.01
N PRO A 404 7.21 12.17 -13.67
CA PRO A 404 8.34 11.67 -12.90
C PRO A 404 7.92 11.34 -11.46
N LEU A 405 8.39 10.19 -10.93
CA LEU A 405 7.95 9.69 -9.62
C LEU A 405 8.31 10.63 -8.45
N HIS A 406 9.39 11.38 -8.60
CA HIS A 406 9.95 12.21 -7.53
C HIS A 406 9.63 13.72 -7.65
N GLN A 407 8.93 14.14 -8.72
CA GLN A 407 8.63 15.55 -9.01
C GLN A 407 7.13 15.72 -9.29
N SER A 408 6.34 15.84 -8.23
CA SER A 408 4.87 15.95 -8.34
C SER A 408 4.38 17.20 -9.08
N THR A 409 5.21 18.24 -9.18
CA THR A 409 4.91 19.48 -9.94
C THR A 409 4.85 19.25 -11.46
N GLU A 410 5.44 18.17 -11.96
CA GLU A 410 5.45 17.81 -13.36
C GLU A 410 4.41 16.72 -13.70
N TRP A 411 3.58 16.33 -12.72
CA TRP A 411 2.53 15.35 -12.98
C TRP A 411 1.43 15.95 -13.85
N GLN A 412 1.03 15.16 -14.83
CA GLN A 412 -0.13 15.42 -15.67
C GLN A 412 -1.31 14.62 -15.16
N LEU A 413 -2.45 15.29 -15.05
CA LEU A 413 -3.71 14.71 -14.63
C LEU A 413 -4.71 14.85 -15.77
N ASP A 414 -5.34 13.76 -16.18
CA ASP A 414 -6.40 13.72 -17.17
C ASP A 414 -7.47 12.75 -16.74
N GLY A 415 -8.73 13.08 -16.96
CA GLY A 415 -9.81 12.18 -16.59
C GLY A 415 -11.20 12.81 -16.65
N GLU A 416 -12.17 11.97 -16.42
CA GLU A 416 -13.57 12.36 -16.34
C GLU A 416 -14.29 11.49 -15.29
N ILE A 417 -15.16 12.12 -14.50
CA ILE A 417 -16.04 11.44 -13.56
C ILE A 417 -17.47 11.63 -14.07
N ASP A 418 -18.15 10.52 -14.35
CA ASP A 418 -19.55 10.54 -14.80
C ASP A 418 -20.50 10.02 -13.72
N PRO A 419 -21.17 10.92 -12.98
CA PRO A 419 -22.21 10.60 -12.01
C PRO A 419 -23.62 10.54 -12.63
N SER A 420 -23.78 10.59 -13.95
CA SER A 420 -25.09 10.69 -14.61
C SER A 420 -26.04 9.52 -14.34
N HIS A 421 -25.48 8.36 -13.94
CA HIS A 421 -26.24 7.18 -13.56
C HIS A 421 -26.50 7.09 -12.04
N LEU A 422 -26.07 8.07 -11.26
CA LEU A 422 -26.40 8.18 -9.86
C LEU A 422 -27.72 8.95 -9.70
N VAL A 423 -28.62 8.41 -8.91
CA VAL A 423 -29.91 9.02 -8.60
C VAL A 423 -30.17 9.01 -7.10
N PRO A 424 -30.93 9.96 -6.56
CA PRO A 424 -31.28 9.99 -5.16
C PRO A 424 -31.90 8.68 -4.68
N ALA A 425 -31.55 8.25 -3.48
CA ALA A 425 -32.21 7.12 -2.83
C ALA A 425 -33.67 7.47 -2.48
N PRO A 426 -34.58 6.50 -2.40
CA PRO A 426 -35.99 6.76 -2.10
C PRO A 426 -36.21 7.38 -0.71
N ALA A 427 -35.37 7.03 0.28
CA ALA A 427 -35.41 7.66 1.60
C ALA A 427 -34.75 9.03 1.53
N PRO A 428 -35.40 10.11 2.02
CA PRO A 428 -34.80 11.43 2.08
C PRO A 428 -33.57 11.39 3.00
N SER A 429 -32.57 12.19 2.64
CA SER A 429 -31.43 12.45 3.54
C SER A 429 -31.89 13.22 4.78
N GLU A 430 -31.18 13.06 5.89
CA GLU A 430 -31.36 13.94 7.07
C GLU A 430 -30.08 14.76 7.27
N PRO A 431 -30.12 16.07 6.98
CA PRO A 431 -31.26 16.88 6.53
C PRO A 431 -31.62 16.69 5.04
N ASP A 432 -32.90 16.90 4.69
CA ASP A 432 -33.34 17.03 3.29
C ASP A 432 -32.92 18.40 2.73
N LEU A 433 -31.83 18.42 1.96
CA LEU A 433 -31.25 19.65 1.43
C LEU A 433 -32.10 20.32 0.32
N ALA A 434 -33.07 19.61 -0.24
CA ALA A 434 -34.01 20.18 -1.20
C ALA A 434 -35.05 21.11 -0.52
N ARG A 435 -35.23 20.97 0.79
CA ARG A 435 -36.16 21.72 1.62
C ARG A 435 -35.43 22.66 2.59
N PRO A 436 -36.13 23.53 3.32
CA PRO A 436 -35.56 24.26 4.44
C PRO A 436 -35.03 23.29 5.51
N PHE A 437 -33.82 23.54 6.01
CA PHE A 437 -33.17 22.70 7.03
C PHE A 437 -32.38 23.55 8.02
N VAL A 438 -32.03 22.97 9.16
CA VAL A 438 -31.18 23.60 10.18
C VAL A 438 -29.74 23.13 10.01
N TYR A 439 -28.83 24.08 9.89
CA TYR A 439 -27.39 23.88 9.87
C TYR A 439 -26.79 24.27 11.22
N GLU A 440 -25.91 23.45 11.75
CA GLU A 440 -25.13 23.75 12.96
C GLU A 440 -23.79 24.38 12.57
N ALA A 441 -23.77 25.69 12.44
CA ALA A 441 -22.58 26.44 12.08
C ALA A 441 -21.55 26.41 13.23
N PRO A 442 -20.32 25.94 13.00
CA PRO A 442 -19.28 25.92 14.02
C PRO A 442 -18.83 27.36 14.34
N LEU A 443 -18.71 27.67 15.64
CA LEU A 443 -18.23 28.95 16.10
C LEU A 443 -16.70 28.95 16.26
N PRO A 444 -15.99 30.07 15.96
CA PRO A 444 -14.53 30.16 16.05
C PRO A 444 -13.95 29.85 17.43
N ARG A 445 -14.72 30.13 18.50
CA ARG A 445 -14.34 29.91 19.91
C ARG A 445 -14.82 28.58 20.47
N GLY A 446 -15.31 27.69 19.63
CA GLY A 446 -15.92 26.40 20.00
C GLY A 446 -17.43 26.49 20.20
N GLY A 447 -18.08 25.32 20.09
CA GLY A 447 -19.54 25.21 20.06
C GLY A 447 -20.12 25.41 18.64
N THR A 448 -21.43 25.39 18.53
CA THR A 448 -22.19 25.57 17.29
C THR A 448 -23.31 26.59 17.45
N ARG A 449 -23.70 27.20 16.33
CA ARG A 449 -24.88 28.06 16.24
C ARG A 449 -25.85 27.44 15.23
N ARG A 450 -27.10 27.34 15.60
CA ARG A 450 -28.14 26.85 14.67
C ARG A 450 -28.54 27.95 13.70
N VAL A 451 -28.43 27.68 12.42
CA VAL A 451 -28.78 28.57 11.30
C VAL A 451 -29.81 27.86 10.43
N THR A 452 -30.99 28.42 10.27
CA THR A 452 -32.00 27.86 9.36
C THR A 452 -31.71 28.31 7.94
N ILE A 453 -31.54 27.36 7.02
CA ILE A 453 -31.37 27.58 5.60
C ILE A 453 -32.74 27.48 4.92
N GLY A 454 -33.48 28.56 4.97
CA GLY A 454 -34.84 28.61 4.48
C GLY A 454 -35.56 29.91 4.87
N PRO A 455 -36.80 30.13 4.40
CA PRO A 455 -37.52 31.39 4.54
C PRO A 455 -37.91 31.74 5.96
N GLU A 456 -37.83 30.80 6.91
CA GLU A 456 -38.06 31.08 8.33
C GLU A 456 -36.91 31.89 8.97
N ASN A 457 -35.77 31.97 8.34
CA ASN A 457 -34.64 32.80 8.71
C ASN A 457 -34.72 34.13 7.94
N LEU A 458 -34.90 35.24 8.65
CA LEU A 458 -34.98 36.59 8.05
C LEU A 458 -33.70 36.99 7.28
N ALA A 459 -32.58 36.40 7.62
CA ALA A 459 -31.31 36.62 6.92
C ALA A 459 -31.12 35.70 5.69
N PHE A 460 -32.00 34.72 5.49
CA PHE A 460 -31.96 33.89 4.27
C PHE A 460 -32.40 34.71 3.06
N VAL A 461 -31.60 34.63 1.97
CA VAL A 461 -31.93 35.29 0.70
C VAL A 461 -31.99 34.24 -0.39
N PRO A 462 -33.17 34.05 -1.04
CA PRO A 462 -33.29 33.16 -2.19
C PRO A 462 -32.33 33.56 -3.30
N LEU A 463 -31.74 32.57 -3.99
CA LEU A 463 -30.78 32.83 -5.07
C LEU A 463 -31.33 33.75 -6.16
N GLY A 464 -32.63 33.65 -6.47
CA GLY A 464 -33.29 34.49 -7.49
C GLY A 464 -33.49 35.95 -7.09
N GLU A 465 -33.30 36.29 -5.81
CA GLU A 465 -33.44 37.66 -5.31
C GLU A 465 -32.06 38.34 -5.09
N LEU A 466 -30.97 37.58 -5.24
CA LEU A 466 -29.62 38.15 -5.14
C LEU A 466 -29.22 38.86 -6.46
N PRO A 467 -28.50 39.98 -6.38
CA PRO A 467 -27.99 40.66 -7.57
C PRO A 467 -27.09 39.73 -8.41
N SER A 468 -27.25 39.79 -9.73
CA SER A 468 -26.48 38.96 -10.66
C SER A 468 -24.95 39.16 -10.51
N HIS A 469 -24.52 40.40 -10.28
CA HIS A 469 -23.13 40.74 -10.07
C HIS A 469 -22.55 40.11 -8.78
N LEU A 470 -23.35 39.95 -7.70
CA LEU A 470 -22.93 39.26 -6.50
C LEU A 470 -22.71 37.76 -6.76
N VAL A 471 -23.71 37.12 -7.38
CA VAL A 471 -23.62 35.69 -7.71
C VAL A 471 -22.42 35.41 -8.61
N ARG A 472 -22.23 36.24 -9.62
CA ARG A 472 -21.07 36.10 -10.53
C ARG A 472 -19.72 36.40 -9.84
N ALA A 473 -19.67 37.40 -8.97
CA ALA A 473 -18.45 37.71 -8.21
C ALA A 473 -17.98 36.50 -7.37
N VAL A 474 -18.91 35.80 -6.69
CA VAL A 474 -18.60 34.60 -5.93
C VAL A 474 -18.14 33.47 -6.84
N LEU A 475 -18.85 33.24 -7.96
CA LEU A 475 -18.45 32.22 -8.93
C LEU A 475 -17.05 32.48 -9.50
N GLU A 476 -16.79 33.72 -9.96
CA GLU A 476 -15.51 34.09 -10.57
C GLU A 476 -14.33 34.07 -9.57
N SER A 477 -14.63 34.27 -8.26
CA SER A 477 -13.62 34.20 -7.20
C SER A 477 -13.31 32.78 -6.75
N GLU A 478 -14.32 31.90 -6.69
CA GLU A 478 -14.21 30.60 -6.02
C GLU A 478 -14.28 29.41 -6.97
N ASP A 479 -15.04 29.53 -8.09
CA ASP A 479 -15.31 28.39 -8.97
C ASP A 479 -15.92 28.90 -10.30
N GLY A 480 -15.08 29.45 -11.16
CA GLY A 480 -15.51 30.03 -12.45
C GLY A 480 -16.20 29.04 -13.37
N GLY A 481 -15.83 27.76 -13.28
CA GLY A 481 -16.39 26.64 -14.05
C GLY A 481 -17.61 25.97 -13.43
N PHE A 482 -18.18 26.48 -12.33
CA PHE A 482 -19.19 25.82 -11.50
C PHE A 482 -20.32 25.12 -12.26
N TYR A 483 -20.89 25.76 -13.28
CA TYR A 483 -21.99 25.18 -14.07
C TYR A 483 -21.52 24.18 -15.13
N GLY A 484 -20.20 24.13 -15.42
CA GLY A 484 -19.63 23.30 -16.47
C GLY A 484 -19.15 21.93 -16.00
N HIS A 485 -18.78 21.79 -14.73
CA HIS A 485 -18.28 20.53 -14.17
C HIS A 485 -19.32 19.83 -13.29
N LYS A 486 -19.08 18.54 -12.97
CA LYS A 486 -19.93 17.70 -12.12
C LYS A 486 -19.30 17.49 -10.73
N GLY A 487 -18.94 18.58 -10.06
CA GLY A 487 -18.39 18.59 -8.70
C GLY A 487 -16.87 18.72 -8.61
N PHE A 488 -16.14 18.41 -9.68
CA PHE A 488 -14.67 18.51 -9.72
C PHE A 488 -14.24 19.26 -10.97
N ASP A 489 -13.34 20.21 -10.82
CA ASP A 489 -12.64 20.85 -11.93
C ASP A 489 -11.21 20.28 -12.02
N LEU A 490 -11.02 19.35 -12.97
CA LEU A 490 -9.72 18.69 -13.14
C LEU A 490 -8.69 19.61 -13.78
N ILE A 491 -9.11 20.66 -14.49
CA ILE A 491 -8.21 21.66 -15.08
C ILE A 491 -7.57 22.48 -13.97
N GLU A 492 -8.38 22.99 -13.01
CA GLU A 492 -7.85 23.71 -11.85
C GLU A 492 -6.95 22.84 -10.98
N VAL A 493 -7.28 21.54 -10.82
CA VAL A 493 -6.42 20.59 -10.10
C VAL A 493 -5.06 20.42 -10.80
N GLN A 494 -5.08 20.31 -12.14
CA GLN A 494 -3.86 20.20 -12.94
C GLN A 494 -2.99 21.46 -12.82
N GLU A 495 -3.58 22.63 -12.92
CA GLU A 495 -2.89 23.91 -12.78
C GLU A 495 -2.27 24.07 -11.37
N ALA A 496 -3.01 23.68 -10.33
CA ALA A 496 -2.50 23.72 -8.95
C ALA A 496 -1.33 22.75 -8.72
N LEU A 497 -1.32 21.59 -9.39
CA LEU A 497 -0.18 20.66 -9.34
C LEU A 497 1.05 21.25 -10.04
N SER A 498 0.86 21.87 -11.21
CA SER A 498 1.93 22.49 -12.00
C SER A 498 2.59 23.68 -11.28
N ASN A 499 1.83 24.40 -10.45
CA ASN A 499 2.28 25.57 -9.70
C ASN A 499 2.89 25.23 -8.32
N GLY A 500 3.55 24.11 -8.17
CA GLY A 500 4.29 23.75 -6.95
C GLY A 500 3.50 22.97 -5.91
N GLY A 501 2.38 22.32 -6.32
CA GLY A 501 1.64 21.39 -5.47
C GLY A 501 0.85 22.04 -4.34
N ARG A 502 0.67 23.34 -4.35
CA ARG A 502 -0.24 24.04 -3.45
C ARG A 502 -1.66 23.92 -4.00
N LEU A 503 -2.37 22.86 -3.62
CA LEU A 503 -3.79 22.65 -3.93
C LEU A 503 -4.72 23.72 -3.30
N ARG A 504 -4.23 24.92 -3.02
CA ARG A 504 -5.03 26.04 -2.56
C ARG A 504 -5.69 26.69 -3.77
N GLY A 505 -7.02 26.70 -3.80
CA GLY A 505 -7.81 27.27 -4.86
C GLY A 505 -8.45 26.25 -5.82
N ALA A 506 -7.97 25.00 -5.85
CA ALA A 506 -8.53 23.95 -6.70
C ALA A 506 -9.77 23.23 -6.14
N SER A 507 -10.37 23.71 -5.07
CA SER A 507 -11.60 23.11 -4.50
C SER A 507 -12.84 23.84 -4.98
N THR A 508 -13.71 23.15 -5.69
CA THR A 508 -14.98 23.69 -6.20
C THR A 508 -15.93 24.13 -5.09
N LEU A 509 -16.93 24.95 -5.41
CA LEU A 509 -17.99 25.36 -4.48
C LEU A 509 -18.73 24.15 -3.87
N THR A 510 -18.98 23.11 -4.67
CA THR A 510 -19.64 21.90 -4.18
C THR A 510 -18.76 21.16 -3.18
N GLN A 511 -17.44 21.08 -3.39
CA GLN A 511 -16.50 20.51 -2.42
C GLN A 511 -16.44 21.31 -1.11
N GLN A 512 -16.45 22.65 -1.23
CA GLN A 512 -16.50 23.54 -0.06
C GLN A 512 -17.80 23.34 0.72
N LEU A 513 -18.95 23.23 0.03
CA LEU A 513 -20.23 22.95 0.65
C LEU A 513 -20.26 21.58 1.32
N ALA A 514 -19.77 20.52 0.64
CA ALA A 514 -19.67 19.18 1.20
C ALA A 514 -18.83 19.16 2.50
N LYS A 515 -17.69 19.84 2.47
CA LYS A 515 -16.83 20.02 3.65
C LYS A 515 -17.58 20.69 4.79
N ASN A 516 -18.27 21.79 4.53
CA ASN A 516 -18.94 22.56 5.58
C ASN A 516 -20.14 21.82 6.19
N LEU A 517 -20.89 21.07 5.37
CA LEU A 517 -22.09 20.37 5.83
C LEU A 517 -21.78 19.08 6.60
N PHE A 518 -20.77 18.31 6.20
CA PHE A 518 -20.67 16.90 6.60
C PHE A 518 -19.34 16.51 7.25
N LEU A 519 -18.30 17.37 7.20
CA LEU A 519 -16.95 16.94 7.55
C LEU A 519 -16.35 17.75 8.69
N SER A 520 -15.42 17.10 9.41
CA SER A 520 -14.57 17.75 10.40
C SER A 520 -13.55 18.70 9.74
N ARG A 521 -12.88 19.51 10.59
CA ARG A 521 -11.80 20.42 10.14
C ARG A 521 -10.44 19.73 9.99
N ASP A 522 -10.36 18.42 10.13
CA ASP A 522 -9.12 17.65 10.02
C ASP A 522 -8.51 17.76 8.61
N ARG A 523 -7.17 17.72 8.55
CA ARG A 523 -6.43 17.78 7.28
C ARG A 523 -5.84 16.43 6.93
N THR A 524 -6.71 15.45 6.58
CA THR A 524 -6.32 14.08 6.25
C THR A 524 -6.79 13.67 4.86
N LEU A 525 -6.13 12.67 4.28
CA LEU A 525 -6.54 12.13 2.98
C LEU A 525 -7.90 11.41 3.06
N SER A 526 -8.19 10.73 4.18
CA SER A 526 -9.48 10.08 4.39
C SER A 526 -10.62 11.09 4.38
N ARG A 527 -10.46 12.23 5.07
CA ARG A 527 -11.44 13.31 5.02
C ARG A 527 -11.62 13.85 3.59
N LYS A 528 -10.51 13.98 2.81
CA LYS A 528 -10.61 14.43 1.41
C LYS A 528 -11.32 13.40 0.52
N ALA A 529 -11.16 12.11 0.79
CA ALA A 529 -11.93 11.06 0.11
C ALA A 529 -13.43 11.15 0.45
N GLN A 530 -13.76 11.32 1.73
CA GLN A 530 -15.16 11.55 2.16
C GLN A 530 -15.76 12.81 1.52
N GLU A 531 -14.97 13.90 1.42
CA GLU A 531 -15.38 15.12 0.71
C GLU A 531 -15.73 14.85 -0.74
N ALA A 532 -14.91 14.05 -1.43
CA ALA A 532 -15.16 13.69 -2.81
C ALA A 532 -16.48 12.90 -2.97
N LEU A 533 -16.73 11.91 -2.11
CA LEU A 533 -17.97 11.13 -2.14
C LEU A 533 -19.20 12.01 -1.81
N ALA A 534 -19.10 12.90 -0.83
CA ALA A 534 -20.17 13.83 -0.50
C ALA A 534 -20.43 14.85 -1.63
N THR A 535 -19.39 15.26 -2.34
CA THR A 535 -19.51 16.13 -3.52
C THR A 535 -20.34 15.47 -4.62
N LEU A 536 -20.04 14.22 -4.95
CA LEU A 536 -20.85 13.45 -5.93
C LEU A 536 -22.30 13.31 -5.48
N ALA A 537 -22.50 13.08 -4.16
CA ALA A 537 -23.84 12.95 -3.60
C ALA A 537 -24.63 14.26 -3.71
N LEU A 538 -24.01 15.41 -3.44
CA LEU A 538 -24.63 16.73 -3.59
C LEU A 538 -24.99 17.02 -5.05
N GLU A 539 -24.06 16.79 -5.98
CA GLU A 539 -24.30 17.06 -7.41
C GLU A 539 -25.43 16.21 -7.99
N ALA A 540 -25.48 14.94 -7.59
CA ALA A 540 -26.52 14.03 -8.09
C ALA A 540 -27.90 14.26 -7.45
N ALA A 541 -27.95 14.70 -6.16
CA ALA A 541 -29.21 14.77 -5.42
C ALA A 541 -29.81 16.18 -5.33
N VAL A 542 -28.99 17.23 -5.36
CA VAL A 542 -29.45 18.60 -5.01
C VAL A 542 -29.52 19.52 -6.22
N GLY A 543 -28.62 19.38 -7.17
CA GLY A 543 -28.52 20.21 -8.36
C GLY A 543 -27.88 21.59 -8.13
N LYS A 544 -27.25 22.13 -9.18
CA LYS A 544 -26.38 23.32 -9.15
C LYS A 544 -27.02 24.56 -8.52
N ARG A 545 -28.24 24.90 -8.92
CA ARG A 545 -28.89 26.10 -8.39
C ARG A 545 -29.12 26.06 -6.89
N ARG A 546 -29.56 24.90 -6.36
CA ARG A 546 -29.80 24.73 -4.93
C ARG A 546 -28.49 24.63 -4.15
N ILE A 547 -27.47 23.97 -4.71
CA ILE A 547 -26.12 23.95 -4.13
C ILE A 547 -25.60 25.38 -3.94
N LEU A 548 -25.69 26.23 -4.96
CA LEU A 548 -25.24 27.61 -4.88
C LEU A 548 -26.07 28.42 -3.89
N GLU A 549 -27.38 28.23 -3.86
CA GLU A 549 -28.28 28.90 -2.89
C GLU A 549 -27.93 28.53 -1.44
N ILE A 550 -27.72 27.24 -1.17
CA ILE A 550 -27.29 26.77 0.15
C ILE A 550 -25.93 27.37 0.47
N TYR A 551 -24.97 27.31 -0.46
CA TYR A 551 -23.62 27.82 -0.25
C TYR A 551 -23.63 29.30 0.15
N LEU A 552 -24.30 30.17 -0.60
CA LEU A 552 -24.37 31.60 -0.31
C LEU A 552 -25.02 31.92 1.02
N ASN A 553 -25.97 31.09 1.49
CA ASN A 553 -26.67 31.26 2.76
C ASN A 553 -26.02 30.50 3.95
N LEU A 554 -24.94 29.74 3.70
CA LEU A 554 -24.30 28.93 4.73
C LEU A 554 -22.83 29.33 4.93
N ALA A 555 -22.13 29.75 3.87
CA ALA A 555 -20.72 30.10 3.91
C ALA A 555 -20.41 31.12 5.02
N GLU A 556 -19.22 31.05 5.59
CA GLU A 556 -18.72 32.02 6.56
C GLU A 556 -18.15 33.23 5.82
N TRP A 557 -18.59 34.44 6.22
CA TRP A 557 -18.24 35.73 5.62
C TRP A 557 -17.58 36.69 6.62
N GLY A 558 -17.23 36.21 7.79
CA GLY A 558 -16.65 36.92 8.90
C GLY A 558 -16.59 36.04 10.13
N ASP A 559 -16.04 36.53 11.24
CA ASP A 559 -15.93 35.78 12.49
C ASP A 559 -17.33 35.40 13.06
N GLY A 560 -17.81 34.19 12.74
CA GLY A 560 -19.14 33.69 13.11
C GLY A 560 -20.30 34.30 12.32
N VAL A 561 -20.05 34.95 11.17
CA VAL A 561 -21.04 35.50 10.26
C VAL A 561 -21.33 34.47 9.16
N ASN A 562 -22.52 33.88 9.17
CA ASN A 562 -22.91 32.85 8.23
C ASN A 562 -24.04 33.31 7.31
N GLY A 563 -23.82 33.15 6.00
CA GLY A 563 -24.77 33.51 4.97
C GLY A 563 -24.72 34.97 4.52
N ILE A 564 -25.06 35.16 3.26
CA ILE A 564 -24.92 36.44 2.55
C ILE A 564 -25.79 37.55 3.15
N GLY A 565 -26.98 37.23 3.69
CA GLY A 565 -27.85 38.22 4.30
C GLY A 565 -27.24 38.78 5.61
N GLU A 566 -26.69 37.90 6.48
CA GLU A 566 -25.96 38.36 7.66
C GLU A 566 -24.69 39.12 7.25
N ALA A 567 -23.98 38.66 6.22
CA ALA A 567 -22.77 39.30 5.73
C ALA A 567 -23.03 40.74 5.26
N ALA A 568 -24.06 40.98 4.46
CA ALA A 568 -24.43 42.32 3.98
C ALA A 568 -24.76 43.28 5.15
N GLN A 569 -25.49 42.80 6.13
CA GLN A 569 -25.77 43.59 7.36
C GLN A 569 -24.49 43.84 8.20
N HIS A 570 -23.67 42.81 8.38
CA HIS A 570 -22.44 42.91 9.15
C HIS A 570 -21.43 43.89 8.51
N TRP A 571 -21.13 43.71 7.23
CA TRP A 571 -20.11 44.51 6.55
C TRP A 571 -20.59 45.91 6.15
N PHE A 572 -21.84 46.04 5.71
CA PHE A 572 -22.34 47.30 5.10
C PHE A 572 -23.61 47.87 5.76
N GLY A 573 -24.26 47.15 6.68
CA GLY A 573 -25.52 47.58 7.27
C GLY A 573 -26.68 47.62 6.26
N LYS A 574 -26.65 46.78 5.22
CA LYS A 574 -27.59 46.75 4.08
C LYS A 574 -28.24 45.38 3.93
N ASP A 575 -29.37 45.36 3.23
CA ASP A 575 -29.90 44.12 2.67
C ASP A 575 -29.01 43.62 1.52
N ALA A 576 -28.80 42.30 1.45
CA ALA A 576 -27.96 41.69 0.40
C ALA A 576 -28.47 41.95 -1.00
N ARG A 577 -29.78 42.19 -1.16
CA ARG A 577 -30.43 42.58 -2.44
C ARG A 577 -30.00 43.97 -2.94
N ALA A 578 -29.52 44.81 -2.02
CA ALA A 578 -29.12 46.19 -2.28
C ALA A 578 -27.60 46.40 -2.35
N LEU A 579 -26.81 45.33 -2.36
CA LEU A 579 -25.36 45.42 -2.49
C LEU A 579 -24.97 45.98 -3.86
N SER A 580 -24.07 46.97 -3.87
CA SER A 580 -23.46 47.47 -5.09
C SER A 580 -22.48 46.43 -5.70
N PRO A 581 -22.10 46.57 -6.98
CA PRO A 581 -21.10 45.68 -7.58
C PRO A 581 -19.79 45.67 -6.82
N LYS A 582 -19.28 46.80 -6.32
CA LYS A 582 -18.03 46.87 -5.54
C LYS A 582 -18.14 46.21 -4.17
N GLU A 583 -19.27 46.40 -3.49
CA GLU A 583 -19.57 45.74 -2.22
C GLU A 583 -19.69 44.23 -2.40
N ALA A 584 -20.35 43.77 -3.43
CA ALA A 584 -20.50 42.37 -3.77
C ALA A 584 -19.15 41.68 -4.09
N VAL A 585 -18.33 42.35 -4.90
CA VAL A 585 -16.98 41.86 -5.23
C VAL A 585 -16.10 41.81 -3.97
N MET A 586 -16.14 42.84 -3.14
CA MET A 586 -15.40 42.87 -1.88
C MET A 586 -15.80 41.67 -0.98
N LEU A 587 -17.09 41.41 -0.84
CA LEU A 587 -17.56 40.24 -0.07
C LEU A 587 -17.05 38.94 -0.69
N ALA A 588 -17.10 38.76 -2.01
CA ALA A 588 -16.60 37.56 -2.65
C ALA A 588 -15.11 37.30 -2.32
N THR A 589 -14.30 38.37 -2.16
CA THR A 589 -12.88 38.24 -1.80
C THR A 589 -12.65 37.88 -0.32
N VAL A 590 -13.68 37.91 0.53
CA VAL A 590 -13.60 37.54 1.98
C VAL A 590 -13.63 36.02 2.17
N ILE A 591 -14.34 35.30 1.30
CA ILE A 591 -14.63 33.85 1.46
C ILE A 591 -13.40 32.98 1.73
N PRO A 592 -12.24 33.15 1.09
CA PRO A 592 -11.08 32.29 1.32
C PRO A 592 -10.54 32.32 2.76
N ASN A 593 -10.74 33.42 3.50
CA ASN A 593 -10.27 33.55 4.88
C ASN A 593 -11.08 34.57 5.69
N PRO A 594 -12.36 34.29 5.97
CA PRO A 594 -13.31 35.24 6.51
C PRO A 594 -12.90 35.80 7.88
N VAL A 595 -12.35 34.98 8.77
CA VAL A 595 -11.90 35.41 10.10
C VAL A 595 -10.73 36.40 10.02
N ARG A 596 -9.78 36.18 9.11
CA ARG A 596 -8.63 37.09 8.93
C ARG A 596 -9.07 38.42 8.35
N TYR A 597 -9.98 38.43 7.38
CA TYR A 597 -10.46 39.66 6.77
C TYR A 597 -11.31 40.53 7.72
N GLU A 598 -11.92 39.95 8.75
CA GLU A 598 -12.66 40.66 9.80
C GLU A 598 -11.84 41.78 10.47
N MET A 599 -10.53 41.58 10.64
CA MET A 599 -9.65 42.60 11.24
C MET A 599 -9.60 43.88 10.40
N TYR A 600 -9.71 43.79 9.06
CA TYR A 600 -9.69 44.94 8.16
C TYR A 600 -11.02 45.70 8.17
N LEU A 601 -12.15 44.99 8.36
CA LEU A 601 -13.45 45.62 8.60
C LEU A 601 -13.38 46.52 9.82
N ARG A 602 -12.83 46.03 10.91
CA ARG A 602 -12.68 46.82 12.16
C ARG A 602 -11.81 48.06 11.95
N ARG A 603 -10.93 48.06 11.01
CA ARG A 603 -10.12 49.22 10.60
C ARG A 603 -10.95 50.23 9.77
N GLY A 604 -11.98 49.81 9.09
CA GLY A 604 -12.84 50.64 8.23
C GLY A 604 -12.22 51.00 6.88
N ALA A 605 -11.16 50.27 6.44
CA ALA A 605 -10.51 50.49 5.15
C ALA A 605 -9.83 49.21 4.65
N LEU A 606 -9.81 49.02 3.34
CA LEU A 606 -9.04 47.96 2.70
C LEU A 606 -7.55 48.33 2.69
N THR A 607 -6.69 47.31 2.64
CA THR A 607 -5.27 47.50 2.30
C THR A 607 -5.12 47.74 0.79
N PRO A 608 -4.01 48.38 0.33
CA PRO A 608 -3.78 48.54 -1.11
C PRO A 608 -3.80 47.23 -1.89
N ALA A 609 -3.22 46.17 -1.35
CA ALA A 609 -3.24 44.86 -1.98
C ALA A 609 -4.66 44.26 -2.09
N TRP A 610 -5.49 44.47 -1.07
CA TRP A 610 -6.88 44.00 -1.13
C TRP A 610 -7.72 44.84 -2.07
N GLU A 611 -7.51 46.17 -2.11
CA GLU A 611 -8.17 47.06 -3.10
C GLU A 611 -7.83 46.63 -4.51
N ALA A 612 -6.56 46.31 -4.80
CA ALA A 612 -6.14 45.78 -6.10
C ALA A 612 -6.89 44.50 -6.47
N ARG A 613 -7.02 43.56 -5.52
CA ARG A 613 -7.78 42.31 -5.73
C ARG A 613 -9.25 42.56 -6.00
N VAL A 614 -9.87 43.50 -5.30
CA VAL A 614 -11.26 43.92 -5.57
C VAL A 614 -11.36 44.50 -6.99
N GLN A 615 -10.38 45.29 -7.39
CA GLN A 615 -10.33 45.90 -8.70
C GLN A 615 -10.17 44.84 -9.82
N ASP A 616 -9.26 43.87 -9.63
CA ASP A 616 -9.07 42.77 -10.58
C ASP A 616 -10.34 41.96 -10.78
N LEU A 617 -11.08 41.65 -9.71
CA LEU A 617 -12.35 40.93 -9.82
C LEU A 617 -13.46 41.78 -10.46
N LEU A 618 -13.51 43.11 -10.20
CA LEU A 618 -14.40 44.03 -10.93
C LEU A 618 -14.10 44.04 -12.43
N GLN A 619 -12.82 44.11 -12.80
CA GLN A 619 -12.37 44.04 -14.19
C GLN A 619 -12.79 42.70 -14.84
N LYS A 620 -12.72 41.60 -14.11
CA LYS A 620 -13.15 40.29 -14.58
C LYS A 620 -14.65 40.26 -14.84
N LEU A 621 -15.48 40.86 -13.96
CA LEU A 621 -16.92 40.97 -14.16
C LEU A 621 -17.27 41.85 -15.38
N HIS A 622 -16.50 42.88 -15.63
CA HIS A 622 -16.66 43.71 -16.84
C HIS A 622 -16.30 42.93 -18.11
N THR A 623 -15.14 42.26 -18.10
CA THR A 623 -14.68 41.47 -19.26
C THR A 623 -15.64 40.33 -19.61
N THR A 624 -16.29 39.72 -18.61
CA THR A 624 -17.29 38.66 -18.80
C THR A 624 -18.70 39.20 -19.12
N GLY A 625 -18.86 40.52 -19.24
CA GLY A 625 -20.14 41.17 -19.64
C GLY A 625 -21.21 41.21 -18.55
N VAL A 626 -20.81 40.95 -17.29
CA VAL A 626 -21.73 41.08 -16.13
C VAL A 626 -21.95 42.54 -15.77
N LEU A 627 -20.93 43.35 -15.92
CA LEU A 627 -20.99 44.81 -15.82
C LEU A 627 -20.74 45.42 -17.19
N ASP A 628 -21.60 46.36 -17.60
CA ASP A 628 -21.35 47.21 -18.74
C ASP A 628 -20.34 48.32 -18.40
N ASP A 629 -19.95 49.13 -19.42
CA ASP A 629 -18.96 50.21 -19.24
C ASP A 629 -19.38 51.25 -18.21
N GLU A 630 -20.69 51.53 -18.06
CA GLU A 630 -21.20 52.48 -17.10
C GLU A 630 -21.18 51.90 -15.68
N GLY A 631 -21.66 50.68 -15.49
CA GLY A 631 -21.65 49.95 -14.24
C GLY A 631 -20.25 49.72 -13.73
N PHE A 632 -19.30 49.37 -14.61
CA PHE A 632 -17.91 49.19 -14.24
C PHE A 632 -17.27 50.51 -13.74
N ARG A 633 -17.41 51.60 -14.51
CA ARG A 633 -16.89 52.92 -14.11
C ARG A 633 -17.52 53.41 -12.80
N ALA A 634 -18.80 53.19 -12.58
CA ALA A 634 -19.49 53.53 -11.35
C ALA A 634 -18.93 52.74 -10.16
N ALA A 635 -18.75 51.44 -10.34
CA ALA A 635 -18.18 50.57 -9.31
C ALA A 635 -16.70 50.89 -8.99
N GLU A 636 -15.91 51.22 -10.02
CA GLU A 636 -14.53 51.65 -9.84
C GLU A 636 -14.42 52.93 -8.98
N ALA A 637 -15.25 53.92 -9.29
CA ALA A 637 -15.29 55.20 -8.58
C ALA A 637 -15.93 55.12 -7.20
N GLU A 638 -16.66 54.05 -6.87
CA GLU A 638 -17.35 53.87 -5.60
C GLU A 638 -16.37 53.79 -4.45
N ARG A 639 -16.65 54.50 -3.35
CA ARG A 639 -15.96 54.36 -2.06
C ARG A 639 -16.77 53.46 -1.15
N LEU A 640 -16.18 52.34 -0.77
CA LEU A 640 -16.80 51.41 0.20
C LEU A 640 -17.08 52.11 1.52
N ARG A 641 -18.29 51.96 2.05
CA ARG A 641 -18.72 52.47 3.35
C ARG A 641 -19.09 51.29 4.24
N PHE A 642 -18.19 50.95 5.13
CA PHE A 642 -18.41 49.84 6.06
C PHE A 642 -19.41 50.23 7.14
N ASN A 643 -20.11 49.23 7.72
CA ASN A 643 -21.04 49.40 8.80
C ASN A 643 -20.33 50.05 10.02
N PRO A 644 -20.75 51.25 10.42
CA PRO A 644 -20.10 52.00 11.50
C PRO A 644 -20.07 51.27 12.85
N SER A 645 -21.05 50.37 13.09
CA SER A 645 -21.11 49.59 14.34
C SER A 645 -19.99 48.56 14.44
N GLN A 646 -19.37 48.17 13.34
CA GLN A 646 -18.29 47.17 13.27
C GLN A 646 -16.90 47.83 13.21
N VAL A 647 -16.82 49.11 12.85
CA VAL A 647 -15.56 49.83 12.75
C VAL A 647 -15.12 50.33 14.11
N THR A 648 -14.08 49.75 14.67
CA THR A 648 -13.59 50.10 16.02
C THR A 648 -12.48 51.15 16.02
N LYS A 649 -11.96 51.59 14.86
CA LYS A 649 -10.86 52.55 14.68
C LYS A 649 -9.59 52.23 15.49
N ARG A 650 -9.44 51.00 15.96
CA ARG A 650 -8.27 50.56 16.71
C ARG A 650 -7.12 50.33 15.69
N ALA A 651 -6.03 51.07 15.84
CA ALA A 651 -4.84 50.82 15.07
C ALA A 651 -4.34 49.40 15.35
N LEU A 652 -4.22 48.60 14.31
CA LEU A 652 -3.57 47.30 14.40
C LEU A 652 -2.06 47.52 14.60
N PRO A 653 -1.36 46.69 15.40
CA PRO A 653 0.08 46.73 15.50
C PRO A 653 0.71 46.61 14.10
N GLU A 654 1.73 47.41 13.82
CA GLU A 654 2.43 47.37 12.52
C GLU A 654 3.04 45.99 12.17
N GLU A 655 3.29 45.16 13.16
CA GLU A 655 3.74 43.76 12.97
C GLU A 655 2.66 42.84 12.37
N GLU A 656 1.40 43.07 12.67
CA GLU A 656 0.29 42.29 12.06
C GLU A 656 0.00 42.72 10.61
N LEU A 657 0.50 43.87 10.19
CA LEU A 657 0.41 44.39 8.82
C LEU A 657 1.51 43.87 7.89
N LYS A 658 2.59 43.32 8.43
CA LYS A 658 3.74 42.78 7.65
C LYS A 658 3.48 41.41 7.06
N ASP A 659 2.48 40.66 7.56
CA ASP A 659 1.98 39.49 6.89
C ASP A 659 1.02 39.92 5.77
N GLU A 660 1.60 40.37 4.67
CA GLU A 660 0.88 40.60 3.43
C GLU A 660 -0.04 39.41 3.16
N ILE A 661 -1.28 39.71 2.81
CA ILE A 661 -2.24 38.74 2.31
C ILE A 661 -1.47 37.85 1.32
N PRO A 662 -1.38 36.53 1.51
CA PRO A 662 -0.74 35.70 0.51
C PRO A 662 -1.40 36.03 -0.82
N VAL A 663 -0.61 36.57 -1.72
CA VAL A 663 -1.01 36.86 -3.09
C VAL A 663 -1.72 35.64 -3.64
N SER A 664 -2.79 35.85 -4.37
CA SER A 664 -3.57 34.82 -5.08
C SER A 664 -2.65 33.72 -5.62
N PRO A 665 -3.07 32.48 -5.71
CA PRO A 665 -2.30 31.43 -6.34
C PRO A 665 -2.15 31.73 -7.85
N GLY A 666 -1.27 32.62 -8.21
CA GLY A 666 -1.00 33.12 -9.55
C GLY A 666 0.27 33.96 -9.63
N GLU A 667 0.97 34.21 -8.51
CA GLU A 667 2.32 34.75 -8.46
C GLU A 667 3.25 33.92 -7.57
#